data_ea118e2be9f121cd10f6d2baf6810467
#
_entry.id   ea118e2be9f121cd10f6d2baf6810467
#
_cell.length_a   1.000
_cell.length_b   1.000
_cell.length_c   1.000
_cell.angle_alpha   90.00
_cell.angle_beta   90.00
_cell.angle_gamma   90.00
#
_symmetry.space_group_name_H-M   'P 1'
#
loop_
_entity.id
_entity.type
_entity.pdbx_description
1 polymer ?
#
loop_
_entity_poly.entity_id
_entity_poly.type
_entity_poly.pdbx_seq_one_letter_code
_entity_poly.pdbx_strand_id
1 'polypeptide(L)'
;MTLLEKCQKWHEAGQFPKIIEALEALGEDGRTPELASELARAYNNEADPNTSEGRLMLHRAIELLEPHEEALGATYLWNFRLGYAYYYLDQEGRALSRFRRAHEAKPEDEDAKEFMEDCLKRVTLPFFRVPFRERTQKAWTAFEGEEAEIRAMMDADKTHERGEEIVDRIERILRLAFEDVSFEVGFNGVKHELILTPEGNRMKLFELVYFRSHAPASVLRHWEITLGRRGTSGNELHAGGVRIGGEDVQAWLEPDDDAFKLSVFCARLADLKAKEEGRAWWMLTTLTDQLLGEIPHMRWINDFELLDAPRAVPGFLLSDLPDKLRELGKDLALDAETLLENSYVGYTREPDPDPDADWRLDVIAGSTACPPLINGYMSADDETMDALHSDGVTAGFIAFSLDGFTGENRTQGIFAFRDALEAQLEKACGPDVVRMVGGATGVHFGYVDFMAWDLQPVLFEARAFLEASDVPAASFHVFRREVGSVPLKSPDDRADAGEDDDDDDDEPLDYRPEMAEAFHARIQKWNDDDEYTRCIRALDGVPTQYRDYRHAYALARALENYAVLGDGQYGCPRDKAEEALRRAIGVLESVREEGLDRAEWHMRMAYGYQYLTGEEEKAIPYARTWAQLDPEDEDAPCVIRECEKAVEARCKNDGEPVDRKGVFLGFVLLEKAHWDKGRLIADLKAEWDIDVPEEDKDCLLYTSDAAD
;
A
#
# COMPACT_ATOMS: atom_id res chain seq x y z
N MET A 1 5.04 -41.09 24.13
CA MET A 1 4.50 -39.89 23.53
C MET A 1 5.67 -39.05 23.01
N THR A 2 5.78 -38.92 21.72
CA THR A 2 6.82 -38.09 21.07
C THR A 2 6.64 -36.62 21.40
N LEU A 3 7.61 -35.76 21.11
CA LEU A 3 7.46 -34.31 21.32
C LEU A 3 6.39 -33.72 20.40
N LEU A 4 6.33 -34.18 19.15
CA LEU A 4 5.25 -33.81 18.21
C LEU A 4 3.85 -34.16 18.76
N GLU A 5 3.65 -35.36 19.33
CA GLU A 5 2.35 -35.72 19.94
C GLU A 5 2.02 -34.84 21.15
N LYS A 6 3.03 -34.33 21.86
CA LYS A 6 2.81 -33.36 22.96
C LYS A 6 2.42 -32.01 22.42
N CYS A 7 3.10 -31.50 21.38
CA CYS A 7 2.78 -30.23 20.73
C CYS A 7 1.33 -30.25 20.22
N GLN A 8 0.91 -31.34 19.57
CA GLN A 8 -0.47 -31.51 19.12
C GLN A 8 -1.49 -31.36 20.27
N LYS A 9 -1.27 -32.05 21.41
CA LYS A 9 -2.15 -31.94 22.57
C LYS A 9 -2.17 -30.55 23.21
N TRP A 10 -1.03 -29.89 23.25
CA TRP A 10 -0.94 -28.53 23.76
C TRP A 10 -1.65 -27.54 22.83
N HIS A 11 -1.55 -27.77 21.51
CA HIS A 11 -2.27 -26.99 20.52
C HIS A 11 -3.79 -27.12 20.67
N GLU A 12 -4.31 -28.37 20.75
CA GLU A 12 -5.74 -28.66 20.99
C GLU A 12 -6.25 -28.05 22.30
N ALA A 13 -5.37 -27.78 23.25
CA ALA A 13 -5.68 -27.15 24.53
C ALA A 13 -5.40 -25.63 24.55
N GLY A 14 -5.07 -25.00 23.42
CA GLY A 14 -4.76 -23.57 23.34
C GLY A 14 -3.51 -23.15 24.13
N GLN A 15 -2.58 -24.08 24.40
CA GLN A 15 -1.39 -23.84 25.24
C GLN A 15 -0.16 -23.53 24.40
N PHE A 16 -0.25 -22.53 23.50
CA PHE A 16 0.79 -22.16 22.57
C PHE A 16 2.11 -21.74 23.25
N PRO A 17 2.11 -20.97 24.36
CA PRO A 17 3.34 -20.59 25.05
C PRO A 17 4.16 -21.81 25.51
N LYS A 18 3.50 -22.94 25.87
CA LYS A 18 4.22 -24.16 26.23
C LYS A 18 4.91 -24.84 25.05
N ILE A 19 4.33 -24.75 23.87
CA ILE A 19 4.94 -25.25 22.65
C ILE A 19 6.18 -24.40 22.35
N ILE A 20 6.04 -23.07 22.40
CA ILE A 20 7.14 -22.12 22.18
C ILE A 20 8.29 -22.41 23.14
N GLU A 21 8.04 -22.43 24.45
CA GLU A 21 9.05 -22.71 25.47
C GLU A 21 9.77 -24.05 25.23
N ALA A 22 9.02 -25.12 24.95
CA ALA A 22 9.57 -26.45 24.78
C ALA A 22 10.40 -26.61 23.50
N LEU A 23 10.03 -25.95 22.40
CA LEU A 23 10.70 -26.07 21.12
C LEU A 23 11.84 -25.06 20.96
N GLU A 24 11.75 -23.86 21.55
CA GLU A 24 12.89 -22.94 21.60
C GLU A 24 14.04 -23.48 22.46
N ALA A 25 13.73 -24.20 23.54
CA ALA A 25 14.75 -24.85 24.38
C ALA A 25 15.61 -25.88 23.64
N LEU A 26 15.22 -26.39 22.46
CA LEU A 26 16.00 -27.30 21.65
C LEU A 26 17.15 -26.60 20.89
N GLY A 27 17.09 -25.31 20.68
CA GLY A 27 17.96 -24.58 19.76
C GLY A 27 17.71 -24.97 18.28
N GLU A 28 18.37 -24.29 17.37
CA GLU A 28 18.17 -24.49 15.91
C GLU A 28 18.66 -25.91 15.48
N ASP A 29 19.84 -26.32 15.91
CA ASP A 29 20.41 -27.63 15.57
C ASP A 29 19.61 -28.83 16.11
N GLY A 30 18.76 -28.60 17.11
CA GLY A 30 17.94 -29.65 17.74
C GLY A 30 16.53 -29.79 17.16
N ARG A 31 16.14 -28.91 16.24
CA ARG A 31 14.80 -28.91 15.63
C ARG A 31 14.81 -29.62 14.27
N THR A 32 13.89 -30.57 14.08
CA THR A 32 13.59 -31.11 12.74
C THR A 32 12.66 -30.13 11.98
N PRO A 33 12.59 -30.22 10.63
CA PRO A 33 11.64 -29.39 9.85
C PRO A 33 10.21 -29.42 10.38
N GLU A 34 9.72 -30.58 10.82
CA GLU A 34 8.38 -30.74 11.37
C GLU A 34 8.23 -30.02 12.72
N LEU A 35 9.27 -30.06 13.58
CA LEU A 35 9.25 -29.33 14.85
C LEU A 35 9.35 -27.82 14.65
N ALA A 36 10.13 -27.36 13.67
CA ALA A 36 10.18 -25.96 13.27
C ALA A 36 8.80 -25.49 12.77
N SER A 37 8.13 -26.31 11.96
CA SER A 37 6.79 -26.02 11.48
C SER A 37 5.73 -25.99 12.61
N GLU A 38 5.82 -26.84 13.63
CA GLU A 38 4.93 -26.78 14.80
C GLU A 38 5.24 -25.56 15.69
N LEU A 39 6.50 -25.14 15.78
CA LEU A 39 6.87 -23.92 16.49
C LEU A 39 6.32 -22.68 15.78
N ALA A 40 6.46 -22.60 14.46
CA ALA A 40 5.89 -21.53 13.64
C ALA A 40 4.36 -21.46 13.79
N ARG A 41 3.68 -22.60 13.80
CA ARG A 41 2.23 -22.66 14.08
C ARG A 41 1.89 -22.08 15.46
N ALA A 42 2.69 -22.37 16.48
CA ALA A 42 2.45 -21.85 17.82
C ALA A 42 2.64 -20.33 17.87
N TYR A 43 3.64 -19.78 17.19
CA TYR A 43 3.83 -18.33 17.04
C TYR A 43 2.67 -17.68 16.29
N ASN A 44 2.23 -18.26 15.16
CA ASN A 44 1.07 -17.74 14.40
C ASN A 44 -0.21 -17.65 15.25
N ASN A 45 -0.45 -18.64 16.11
CA ASN A 45 -1.66 -18.66 16.94
C ASN A 45 -1.56 -17.81 18.22
N GLU A 46 -0.36 -17.48 18.69
CA GLU A 46 -0.14 -16.61 19.84
C GLU A 46 -0.09 -15.13 19.43
N ALA A 47 0.23 -14.85 18.17
CA ALA A 47 0.46 -13.51 17.66
C ALA A 47 -0.84 -12.70 17.59
N ASP A 48 -0.85 -11.51 18.22
CA ASP A 48 -1.82 -10.45 17.90
C ASP A 48 -1.21 -9.53 16.83
N PRO A 49 -1.69 -9.58 15.56
CA PRO A 49 -1.10 -8.80 14.47
C PRO A 49 -1.23 -7.28 14.63
N ASN A 50 -2.06 -6.82 15.57
CA ASN A 50 -2.23 -5.40 15.87
C ASN A 50 -1.17 -4.85 16.83
N THR A 51 -0.31 -5.70 17.38
CA THR A 51 0.75 -5.33 18.30
C THR A 51 2.14 -5.53 17.67
N SER A 52 3.10 -4.71 18.05
CA SER A 52 4.49 -4.88 17.59
C SER A 52 5.06 -6.24 18.01
N GLU A 53 4.70 -6.73 19.20
CA GLU A 53 5.15 -8.04 19.69
C GLU A 53 4.55 -9.19 18.87
N GLY A 54 3.25 -9.12 18.54
CA GLY A 54 2.60 -10.12 17.70
C GLY A 54 3.17 -10.13 16.27
N ARG A 55 3.46 -8.96 15.69
CA ARG A 55 4.12 -8.88 14.37
C ARG A 55 5.52 -9.51 14.40
N LEU A 56 6.31 -9.32 15.46
CA LEU A 56 7.59 -10.01 15.64
C LEU A 56 7.42 -11.53 15.73
N MET A 57 6.34 -12.02 16.36
CA MET A 57 6.02 -13.46 16.39
C MET A 57 5.71 -14.01 15.00
N LEU A 58 4.99 -13.27 14.16
CA LEU A 58 4.71 -13.66 12.78
C LEU A 58 6.00 -13.69 11.93
N HIS A 59 6.87 -12.70 12.06
CA HIS A 59 8.21 -12.73 11.43
C HIS A 59 9.02 -13.96 11.89
N ARG A 60 8.98 -14.27 13.19
CA ARG A 60 9.65 -15.46 13.71
C ARG A 60 9.09 -16.75 13.12
N ALA A 61 7.79 -16.83 12.88
CA ALA A 61 7.18 -17.96 12.20
C ALA A 61 7.69 -18.13 10.76
N ILE A 62 7.88 -17.03 10.02
CA ILE A 62 8.47 -17.03 8.66
C ILE A 62 9.91 -17.55 8.72
N GLU A 63 10.77 -16.96 9.57
CA GLU A 63 12.16 -17.36 9.74
C GLU A 63 12.32 -18.87 10.06
N LEU A 64 11.36 -19.46 10.79
CA LEU A 64 11.34 -20.87 11.12
C LEU A 64 10.92 -21.76 9.95
N LEU A 65 10.14 -21.25 9.00
CA LEU A 65 9.56 -22.02 7.90
C LEU A 65 10.42 -21.96 6.63
N GLU A 66 10.89 -20.77 6.23
CA GLU A 66 11.61 -20.58 4.97
C GLU A 66 12.81 -21.49 4.76
N PRO A 67 13.70 -21.73 5.75
CA PRO A 67 14.85 -22.61 5.56
C PRO A 67 14.48 -24.06 5.24
N HIS A 68 13.23 -24.45 5.39
CA HIS A 68 12.73 -25.80 5.18
C HIS A 68 11.89 -25.98 3.91
N GLU A 69 11.96 -25.03 2.97
CA GLU A 69 11.20 -25.09 1.72
C GLU A 69 11.52 -26.34 0.90
N GLU A 70 12.79 -26.74 0.80
CA GLU A 70 13.18 -27.95 0.09
C GLU A 70 12.51 -29.22 0.66
N ALA A 71 12.36 -29.30 1.98
CA ALA A 71 11.79 -30.46 2.67
C ALA A 71 10.27 -30.45 2.76
N LEU A 72 9.66 -29.29 2.93
CA LEU A 72 8.24 -29.14 3.29
C LEU A 72 7.41 -28.34 2.28
N GLY A 73 8.04 -27.65 1.32
CA GLY A 73 7.41 -26.69 0.41
C GLY A 73 6.29 -27.25 -0.47
N ALA A 74 6.22 -28.57 -0.66
CA ALA A 74 5.11 -29.24 -1.35
C ALA A 74 3.94 -29.61 -0.42
N THR A 75 4.05 -29.37 0.90
CA THR A 75 3.04 -29.79 1.87
C THR A 75 2.00 -28.70 2.11
N TYR A 76 0.74 -29.11 2.32
CA TYR A 76 -0.34 -28.21 2.71
C TYR A 76 0.01 -27.38 3.95
N LEU A 77 0.43 -28.03 5.05
CA LEU A 77 0.66 -27.37 6.34
C LEU A 77 1.75 -26.29 6.28
N TRP A 78 2.81 -26.52 5.53
CA TRP A 78 3.90 -25.55 5.41
C TRP A 78 3.43 -24.31 4.64
N ASN A 79 2.76 -24.50 3.50
CA ASN A 79 2.23 -23.42 2.69
C ASN A 79 1.15 -22.64 3.46
N PHE A 80 0.22 -23.32 4.12
CA PHE A 80 -0.84 -22.66 4.88
C PHE A 80 -0.28 -21.81 6.03
N ARG A 81 0.66 -22.35 6.82
CA ARG A 81 1.27 -21.66 7.96
C ARG A 81 2.09 -20.44 7.53
N LEU A 82 2.82 -20.57 6.44
CA LEU A 82 3.61 -19.48 5.88
C LEU A 82 2.69 -18.41 5.25
N GLY A 83 1.68 -18.83 4.51
CA GLY A 83 0.63 -17.95 3.99
C GLY A 83 -0.08 -17.16 5.09
N TYR A 84 -0.41 -17.84 6.19
CA TYR A 84 -1.03 -17.22 7.36
C TYR A 84 -0.16 -16.10 7.96
N ALA A 85 1.14 -16.35 8.15
CA ALA A 85 2.05 -15.36 8.69
C ALA A 85 2.16 -14.13 7.76
N TYR A 86 2.32 -14.36 6.46
CA TYR A 86 2.34 -13.26 5.47
C TYR A 86 1.03 -12.47 5.43
N TYR A 87 -0.11 -13.15 5.48
CA TYR A 87 -1.43 -12.51 5.45
C TYR A 87 -1.61 -11.52 6.62
N TYR A 88 -1.28 -11.95 7.83
CA TYR A 88 -1.40 -11.09 9.01
C TYR A 88 -0.28 -10.06 9.17
N LEU A 89 0.74 -10.11 8.31
CA LEU A 89 1.75 -9.06 8.14
C LEU A 89 1.39 -8.06 7.02
N ASP A 90 0.18 -8.13 6.45
CA ASP A 90 -0.28 -7.30 5.33
C ASP A 90 0.56 -7.52 4.06
N GLN A 91 1.04 -8.77 3.83
CA GLN A 91 1.82 -9.20 2.66
C GLN A 91 1.00 -10.15 1.79
N GLU A 92 -0.18 -9.70 1.36
CA GLU A 92 -1.19 -10.52 0.69
C GLU A 92 -0.70 -11.14 -0.62
N GLY A 93 0.24 -10.51 -1.31
CA GLY A 93 0.83 -11.07 -2.53
C GLY A 93 1.64 -12.34 -2.25
N ARG A 94 2.51 -12.30 -1.24
CA ARG A 94 3.25 -13.47 -0.78
C ARG A 94 2.31 -14.54 -0.21
N ALA A 95 1.32 -14.12 0.56
CA ALA A 95 0.31 -15.00 1.12
C ALA A 95 -0.48 -15.73 0.02
N LEU A 96 -0.90 -15.02 -1.04
CA LEU A 96 -1.64 -15.57 -2.17
C LEU A 96 -0.90 -16.74 -2.83
N SER A 97 0.39 -16.57 -3.11
CA SER A 97 1.23 -17.64 -3.67
C SER A 97 1.24 -18.89 -2.78
N ARG A 98 1.29 -18.72 -1.45
CA ARG A 98 1.31 -19.84 -0.49
C ARG A 98 -0.07 -20.48 -0.34
N PHE A 99 -1.15 -19.71 -0.28
CA PHE A 99 -2.50 -20.27 -0.20
C PHE A 99 -2.94 -20.97 -1.49
N ARG A 100 -2.52 -20.50 -2.68
CA ARG A 100 -2.71 -21.25 -3.94
C ARG A 100 -2.09 -22.64 -3.85
N ARG A 101 -0.83 -22.75 -3.41
CA ARG A 101 -0.14 -24.05 -3.23
C ARG A 101 -0.78 -24.91 -2.14
N ALA A 102 -1.27 -24.29 -1.06
CA ALA A 102 -2.00 -25.01 -0.01
C ALA A 102 -3.31 -25.58 -0.56
N HIS A 103 -4.09 -24.78 -1.29
CA HIS A 103 -5.33 -25.22 -1.93
C HIS A 103 -5.09 -26.32 -2.99
N GLU A 104 -4.05 -26.21 -3.80
CA GLU A 104 -3.64 -27.27 -4.74
C GLU A 104 -3.30 -28.58 -4.02
N ALA A 105 -2.62 -28.51 -2.87
CA ALA A 105 -2.26 -29.70 -2.07
C ALA A 105 -3.46 -30.30 -1.33
N LYS A 106 -4.50 -29.50 -1.04
CA LYS A 106 -5.73 -29.93 -0.33
C LYS A 106 -6.95 -29.15 -0.81
N PRO A 107 -7.52 -29.50 -1.98
CA PRO A 107 -8.61 -28.73 -2.62
C PRO A 107 -9.93 -28.69 -1.83
N GLU A 108 -10.13 -29.62 -0.90
CA GLU A 108 -11.29 -29.69 -0.02
C GLU A 108 -11.21 -28.79 1.22
N ASP A 109 -10.13 -28.04 1.38
CA ASP A 109 -9.91 -27.15 2.52
C ASP A 109 -10.49 -25.77 2.22
N GLU A 110 -11.60 -25.44 2.88
CA GLU A 110 -12.28 -24.17 2.67
C GLU A 110 -11.49 -22.98 3.20
N ASP A 111 -10.74 -23.15 4.33
CA ASP A 111 -9.94 -22.05 4.91
C ASP A 111 -8.87 -21.57 3.91
N ALA A 112 -8.14 -22.51 3.28
CA ALA A 112 -7.11 -22.15 2.29
C ALA A 112 -7.73 -21.43 1.08
N LYS A 113 -8.93 -21.83 0.66
CA LYS A 113 -9.67 -21.21 -0.43
C LYS A 113 -10.13 -19.80 -0.07
N GLU A 114 -10.71 -19.60 1.11
CA GLU A 114 -11.16 -18.29 1.58
C GLU A 114 -10.01 -17.30 1.70
N PHE A 115 -8.90 -17.69 2.32
CA PHE A 115 -7.69 -16.86 2.37
C PHE A 115 -7.14 -16.54 0.98
N MET A 116 -7.14 -17.50 0.06
CA MET A 116 -6.70 -17.28 -1.32
C MET A 116 -7.60 -16.26 -2.03
N GLU A 117 -8.91 -16.38 -1.90
CA GLU A 117 -9.88 -15.47 -2.52
C GLU A 117 -9.79 -14.05 -1.91
N ASP A 118 -9.60 -13.94 -0.60
CA ASP A 118 -9.41 -12.64 0.06
C ASP A 118 -8.09 -11.98 -0.36
N CYS A 119 -6.99 -12.74 -0.37
CA CYS A 119 -5.71 -12.24 -0.90
C CYS A 119 -5.85 -11.77 -2.35
N LEU A 120 -6.54 -12.53 -3.20
CA LEU A 120 -6.75 -12.17 -4.60
C LEU A 120 -7.50 -10.83 -4.74
N LYS A 121 -8.54 -10.61 -3.94
CA LYS A 121 -9.25 -9.32 -3.91
C LYS A 121 -8.33 -8.18 -3.50
N ARG A 122 -7.54 -8.37 -2.44
CA ARG A 122 -6.65 -7.34 -1.90
C ARG A 122 -5.49 -7.00 -2.84
N VAL A 123 -4.92 -7.97 -3.55
CA VAL A 123 -3.87 -7.69 -4.54
C VAL A 123 -4.42 -7.12 -5.85
N THR A 124 -5.70 -7.34 -6.15
CA THR A 124 -6.40 -6.74 -7.31
C THR A 124 -6.69 -5.26 -7.07
N LEU A 125 -7.15 -4.92 -5.87
CA LEU A 125 -7.44 -3.54 -5.44
C LEU A 125 -6.77 -3.29 -4.08
N PRO A 126 -5.47 -2.94 -4.07
CA PRO A 126 -4.69 -2.84 -2.85
C PRO A 126 -4.96 -1.52 -2.11
N PHE A 127 -6.09 -1.45 -1.43
CA PHE A 127 -6.36 -0.41 -0.44
C PHE A 127 -5.72 -0.81 0.89
N PHE A 128 -4.47 -0.40 1.06
CA PHE A 128 -3.75 -0.69 2.29
C PHE A 128 -4.40 0.00 3.49
N ARG A 129 -4.48 -0.73 4.60
CA ARG A 129 -4.94 -0.19 5.88
C ARG A 129 -4.13 1.03 6.31
N VAL A 130 -2.83 1.00 6.04
CA VAL A 130 -1.91 2.11 6.26
C VAL A 130 -1.07 2.24 4.98
N PRO A 131 -1.44 3.13 4.05
CA PRO A 131 -0.68 3.34 2.82
C PRO A 131 0.69 3.94 3.12
N PHE A 132 1.64 3.82 2.18
CA PHE A 132 3.02 4.28 2.35
C PHE A 132 3.12 5.76 2.73
N ARG A 133 2.22 6.57 2.22
CA ARG A 133 2.08 7.99 2.59
C ARG A 133 1.96 8.17 4.12
N GLU A 134 1.06 7.43 4.74
CA GLU A 134 0.83 7.51 6.19
C GLU A 134 1.96 6.85 6.97
N ARG A 135 2.52 5.72 6.48
CA ARG A 135 3.68 5.07 7.09
C ARG A 135 4.88 6.02 7.14
N THR A 136 5.15 6.75 6.06
CA THR A 136 6.20 7.77 5.99
C THR A 136 6.02 8.86 7.05
N GLN A 137 4.80 9.38 7.22
CA GLN A 137 4.51 10.38 8.23
C GLN A 137 4.73 9.85 9.64
N LYS A 138 4.29 8.62 9.93
CA LYS A 138 4.50 7.96 11.23
C LYS A 138 5.99 7.78 11.53
N ALA A 139 6.77 7.30 10.56
CA ALA A 139 8.20 7.11 10.73
C ALA A 139 8.94 8.43 11.00
N TRP A 140 8.64 9.48 10.23
CA TRP A 140 9.25 10.80 10.47
C TRP A 140 8.83 11.43 11.80
N THR A 141 7.58 11.25 12.23
CA THR A 141 7.11 11.71 13.55
C THR A 141 7.88 11.00 14.68
N ALA A 142 8.06 9.69 14.57
CA ALA A 142 8.84 8.92 15.52
C ALA A 142 10.32 9.33 15.52
N PHE A 143 10.92 9.53 14.32
CA PHE A 143 12.29 9.98 14.21
C PHE A 143 12.51 11.37 14.83
N GLU A 144 11.60 12.32 14.56
CA GLU A 144 11.61 13.66 15.14
C GLU A 144 11.56 13.63 16.68
N GLY A 145 10.77 12.70 17.24
CA GLY A 145 10.67 12.51 18.69
C GLY A 145 11.94 11.94 19.34
N GLU A 146 12.70 11.11 18.62
CA GLU A 146 13.88 10.40 19.15
C GLU A 146 15.23 10.97 18.67
N GLU A 147 15.27 11.82 17.63
CA GLU A 147 16.50 12.25 16.98
C GLU A 147 17.52 12.91 17.92
N ALA A 148 17.05 13.66 18.89
CA ALA A 148 17.94 14.34 19.85
C ALA A 148 18.67 13.35 20.78
N GLU A 149 18.00 12.29 21.20
CA GLU A 149 18.59 11.22 22.01
C GLU A 149 19.56 10.38 21.16
N ILE A 150 19.17 10.02 19.93
CA ILE A 150 20.03 9.27 19.01
C ILE A 150 21.34 10.04 18.76
N ARG A 151 21.27 11.35 18.48
CA ARG A 151 22.45 12.18 18.32
C ARG A 151 23.31 12.22 19.59
N ALA A 152 22.68 12.35 20.76
CA ALA A 152 23.40 12.34 22.03
C ALA A 152 24.12 11.02 22.29
N MET A 153 23.51 9.89 21.90
CA MET A 153 24.14 8.55 21.94
C MET A 153 25.34 8.47 21.00
N MET A 154 25.19 8.92 19.75
CA MET A 154 26.27 8.94 18.76
C MET A 154 27.43 9.84 19.22
N ASP A 155 27.14 11.02 19.75
CA ASP A 155 28.15 11.96 20.24
C ASP A 155 28.91 11.44 21.49
N ALA A 156 28.27 10.64 22.31
CA ALA A 156 28.86 10.04 23.49
C ALA A 156 29.71 8.81 23.19
N ASP A 157 29.39 8.08 22.11
CA ASP A 157 30.01 6.79 21.76
C ASP A 157 31.34 6.97 20.99
N LYS A 158 32.39 7.42 21.70
CA LYS A 158 33.71 7.63 21.13
C LYS A 158 34.45 6.32 20.79
N THR A 159 34.02 5.21 21.32
CA THR A 159 34.65 3.88 21.18
C THR A 159 33.87 2.96 20.23
N HIS A 160 32.74 3.41 19.72
CA HIS A 160 31.82 2.65 18.86
C HIS A 160 31.32 1.34 19.51
N GLU A 161 31.12 1.37 20.84
CA GLU A 161 30.60 0.22 21.59
C GLU A 161 29.06 0.16 21.62
N ARG A 162 28.39 1.27 21.29
CA ARG A 162 26.92 1.37 21.23
C ARG A 162 26.36 1.41 19.81
N GLY A 163 27.18 1.07 18.83
CA GLY A 163 26.75 1.12 17.41
C GLY A 163 25.51 0.25 17.15
N GLU A 164 25.46 -0.95 17.72
CA GLU A 164 24.33 -1.87 17.59
C GLU A 164 23.02 -1.27 18.19
N GLU A 165 23.10 -0.70 19.40
CA GLU A 165 21.95 -0.04 20.04
C GLU A 165 21.40 1.14 19.22
N ILE A 166 22.30 1.92 18.59
CA ILE A 166 21.93 3.06 17.73
C ILE A 166 21.25 2.56 16.46
N VAL A 167 21.81 1.53 15.83
CA VAL A 167 21.26 0.91 14.61
C VAL A 167 19.88 0.33 14.90
N ASP A 168 19.73 -0.48 15.95
CA ASP A 168 18.45 -1.10 16.33
C ASP A 168 17.35 -0.05 16.56
N ARG A 169 17.73 1.09 17.16
CA ARG A 169 16.79 2.18 17.43
C ARG A 169 16.30 2.85 16.15
N ILE A 170 17.21 3.14 15.22
CA ILE A 170 16.87 3.74 13.93
C ILE A 170 16.09 2.73 13.07
N GLU A 171 16.52 1.47 13.04
CA GLU A 171 15.83 0.40 12.31
C GLU A 171 14.37 0.26 12.75
N ARG A 172 14.10 0.25 14.05
CA ARG A 172 12.75 0.21 14.61
C ARG A 172 11.87 1.37 14.13
N ILE A 173 12.45 2.57 13.96
CA ILE A 173 11.73 3.73 13.41
C ILE A 173 11.49 3.54 11.91
N LEU A 174 12.51 3.13 11.15
CA LEU A 174 12.37 2.94 9.70
C LEU A 174 11.39 1.82 9.36
N ARG A 175 11.27 0.79 10.20
CA ARG A 175 10.27 -0.28 10.08
C ARG A 175 8.81 0.19 10.22
N LEU A 176 8.57 1.42 10.64
CA LEU A 176 7.24 2.02 10.55
C LEU A 176 6.83 2.37 9.11
N ALA A 177 7.81 2.58 8.23
CA ALA A 177 7.58 2.88 6.81
C ALA A 177 7.88 1.68 5.91
N PHE A 178 8.97 0.98 6.16
CA PHE A 178 9.49 -0.09 5.32
C PHE A 178 9.45 -1.43 6.03
N GLU A 179 9.11 -2.48 5.31
CA GLU A 179 9.31 -3.85 5.79
C GLU A 179 10.81 -4.17 5.91
N ASP A 180 11.57 -3.77 4.89
CA ASP A 180 13.01 -3.90 4.87
C ASP A 180 13.65 -2.70 4.17
N VAL A 181 14.69 -2.13 4.81
CA VAL A 181 15.48 -1.03 4.25
C VAL A 181 16.89 -1.06 4.78
N SER A 182 17.86 -1.05 3.89
CA SER A 182 19.27 -0.93 4.25
C SER A 182 19.65 0.53 4.52
N PHE A 183 20.42 0.76 5.57
CA PHE A 183 20.88 2.11 5.93
C PHE A 183 22.23 2.11 6.63
N GLU A 184 22.88 3.24 6.59
CA GLU A 184 24.10 3.52 7.34
C GLU A 184 23.94 4.81 8.14
N VAL A 185 24.62 4.91 9.27
CA VAL A 185 24.65 6.12 10.09
C VAL A 185 26.05 6.61 10.33
N GLY A 186 26.22 7.93 10.35
CA GLY A 186 27.53 8.54 10.49
C GLY A 186 27.51 10.00 10.92
N PHE A 187 28.66 10.65 10.81
CA PHE A 187 28.82 12.07 11.04
C PHE A 187 29.82 12.64 10.01
N ASN A 188 29.40 13.61 9.21
CA ASN A 188 30.22 14.20 8.13
C ASN A 188 31.09 15.38 8.58
N GLY A 189 31.22 15.62 9.86
CA GLY A 189 31.95 16.75 10.43
C GLY A 189 31.10 17.99 10.68
N VAL A 190 29.85 18.03 10.18
CA VAL A 190 28.90 19.13 10.34
C VAL A 190 27.56 18.65 10.89
N LYS A 191 27.00 17.60 10.30
CA LYS A 191 25.72 16.99 10.67
C LYS A 191 25.87 15.48 10.87
N HIS A 192 24.95 14.90 11.65
CA HIS A 192 24.76 13.47 11.65
C HIS A 192 24.19 13.05 10.28
N GLU A 193 24.55 11.88 9.82
CA GLU A 193 24.13 11.34 8.53
C GLU A 193 23.25 10.09 8.72
N LEU A 194 22.18 10.05 7.97
CA LEU A 194 21.42 8.84 7.68
C LEU A 194 21.47 8.60 6.20
N ILE A 195 22.12 7.51 5.80
CA ILE A 195 22.29 7.11 4.41
C ILE A 195 21.34 5.94 4.17
N LEU A 196 20.31 6.15 3.37
CA LEU A 196 19.35 5.14 2.97
C LEU A 196 19.80 4.52 1.65
N THR A 197 20.01 3.21 1.62
CA THR A 197 20.64 2.55 0.47
C THR A 197 19.60 1.69 -0.27
N PRO A 198 19.41 1.90 -1.59
CA PRO A 198 18.52 1.09 -2.40
C PRO A 198 19.09 -0.30 -2.73
N GLU A 199 20.36 -0.58 -2.43
CA GLU A 199 21.07 -1.83 -2.75
C GLU A 199 20.92 -2.23 -4.24
N GLY A 200 21.03 -1.24 -5.13
CA GLY A 200 20.85 -1.42 -6.57
C GLY A 200 19.38 -1.60 -7.01
N ASN A 201 18.43 -1.65 -6.07
CA ASN A 201 17.02 -1.84 -6.38
C ASN A 201 16.37 -0.50 -6.79
N ARG A 202 16.00 -0.40 -8.07
CA ARG A 202 15.39 0.81 -8.63
C ARG A 202 14.00 1.09 -8.04
N MET A 203 13.24 0.05 -7.69
CA MET A 203 11.93 0.21 -7.07
C MET A 203 12.08 0.84 -5.70
N LYS A 204 12.97 0.30 -4.87
CA LYS A 204 13.29 0.87 -3.55
C LYS A 204 13.75 2.32 -3.65
N LEU A 205 14.45 2.70 -4.73
CA LEU A 205 14.87 4.08 -4.92
C LEU A 205 13.69 5.06 -5.05
N PHE A 206 12.58 4.67 -5.70
CA PHE A 206 11.37 5.48 -5.75
C PHE A 206 10.80 5.73 -4.34
N GLU A 207 10.72 4.68 -3.53
CA GLU A 207 10.23 4.77 -2.15
C GLU A 207 11.14 5.65 -1.29
N LEU A 208 12.46 5.48 -1.41
CA LEU A 208 13.43 6.27 -0.66
C LEU A 208 13.43 7.75 -1.06
N VAL A 209 13.25 8.06 -2.35
CA VAL A 209 13.10 9.46 -2.81
C VAL A 209 11.85 10.07 -2.20
N TYR A 210 10.72 9.36 -2.21
CA TYR A 210 9.50 9.81 -1.57
C TYR A 210 9.71 10.03 -0.07
N PHE A 211 10.24 9.04 0.65
CA PHE A 211 10.47 9.11 2.08
C PHE A 211 11.36 10.30 2.47
N ARG A 212 12.50 10.47 1.77
CA ARG A 212 13.42 11.59 2.02
C ARG A 212 12.77 12.96 1.78
N SER A 213 11.95 13.09 0.74
CA SER A 213 11.28 14.37 0.40
C SER A 213 10.34 14.85 1.50
N HIS A 214 9.86 13.93 2.37
CA HIS A 214 8.98 14.22 3.50
C HIS A 214 9.70 14.41 4.83
N ALA A 215 11.05 14.44 4.83
CA ALA A 215 11.82 14.64 6.05
C ALA A 215 11.51 16.01 6.68
N PRO A 216 11.15 16.08 7.98
CA PRO A 216 10.83 17.32 8.66
C PRO A 216 12.00 18.31 8.67
N ALA A 217 11.69 19.59 8.53
CA ALA A 217 12.72 20.64 8.58
C ALA A 217 13.46 20.71 9.94
N SER A 218 12.84 20.27 11.03
CA SER A 218 13.44 20.09 12.36
C SER A 218 14.56 19.06 12.34
N VAL A 219 14.32 17.89 11.75
CA VAL A 219 15.29 16.82 11.55
C VAL A 219 16.43 17.30 10.66
N LEU A 220 16.11 17.89 9.49
CA LEU A 220 17.09 18.35 8.52
C LEU A 220 18.04 19.46 9.02
N ARG A 221 17.73 20.10 10.17
CA ARG A 221 18.66 21.02 10.83
C ARG A 221 19.91 20.30 11.37
N HIS A 222 19.74 19.08 11.84
CA HIS A 222 20.75 18.31 12.55
C HIS A 222 21.25 17.10 11.77
N TRP A 223 20.42 16.59 10.88
CA TRP A 223 20.70 15.41 10.06
C TRP A 223 20.86 15.76 8.59
N GLU A 224 21.72 15.04 7.91
CA GLU A 224 21.78 14.95 6.46
C GLU A 224 21.25 13.59 6.04
N ILE A 225 20.14 13.59 5.27
CA ILE A 225 19.52 12.38 4.77
C ILE A 225 19.98 12.18 3.32
N THR A 226 20.77 11.15 3.09
CA THR A 226 21.38 10.85 1.78
C THR A 226 20.77 9.57 1.22
N LEU A 227 20.54 9.54 -0.10
CA LEU A 227 20.11 8.35 -0.83
C LEU A 227 21.27 7.73 -1.58
N GLY A 228 21.55 6.47 -1.28
CA GLY A 228 22.69 5.74 -1.79
C GLY A 228 24.02 6.15 -1.16
N ARG A 229 24.96 5.22 -1.12
CA ARG A 229 26.32 5.43 -0.66
C ARG A 229 27.03 6.41 -1.57
N ARG A 230 27.80 7.31 -0.98
CA ARG A 230 28.65 8.23 -1.77
C ARG A 230 29.94 7.52 -2.18
N GLY A 231 30.43 7.81 -3.38
CA GLY A 231 31.72 7.34 -3.85
C GLY A 231 32.87 7.86 -2.99
N THR A 232 33.73 6.95 -2.55
CA THR A 232 34.91 7.23 -1.74
C THR A 232 36.12 6.51 -2.33
N SER A 233 37.32 6.96 -2.04
CA SER A 233 38.55 6.31 -2.50
C SER A 233 39.26 5.59 -1.36
N GLY A 234 39.89 4.47 -1.68
CA GLY A 234 40.76 3.74 -0.75
C GLY A 234 40.04 2.82 0.22
N ASN A 235 38.78 2.45 -0.05
CA ASN A 235 38.03 1.50 0.72
C ASN A 235 38.50 0.06 0.45
N GLU A 236 38.50 -0.74 1.49
CA GLU A 236 38.77 -2.19 1.41
C GLU A 236 37.59 -2.92 2.06
N LEU A 237 37.12 -3.98 1.40
CA LEU A 237 36.13 -4.89 1.94
C LEU A 237 36.77 -6.12 2.55
N HIS A 238 36.21 -6.59 3.67
CA HIS A 238 36.64 -7.79 4.33
C HIS A 238 35.44 -8.69 4.61
N ALA A 239 35.34 -9.80 3.90
CA ALA A 239 34.32 -10.83 4.11
C ALA A 239 34.84 -12.22 3.74
N GLY A 240 34.28 -13.28 4.36
CA GLY A 240 34.68 -14.65 4.08
C GLY A 240 36.17 -14.95 4.27
N GLY A 241 36.89 -14.19 5.14
CA GLY A 241 38.31 -14.30 5.35
C GLY A 241 39.18 -13.70 4.23
N VAL A 242 38.58 -13.02 3.25
CA VAL A 242 39.27 -12.36 2.15
C VAL A 242 39.17 -10.85 2.31
N ARG A 243 40.24 -10.13 2.00
CA ARG A 243 40.30 -8.65 1.97
C ARG A 243 40.65 -8.20 0.56
N ILE A 244 39.87 -7.29 0.01
CA ILE A 244 40.05 -6.72 -1.34
C ILE A 244 39.85 -5.22 -1.33
N GLY A 245 40.60 -4.52 -2.18
CA GLY A 245 40.41 -3.11 -2.54
C GLY A 245 40.29 -2.94 -4.07
N GLY A 246 40.04 -1.73 -4.52
CA GLY A 246 39.91 -1.44 -5.95
C GLY A 246 41.16 -1.74 -6.77
N GLU A 247 42.34 -1.71 -6.13
CA GLU A 247 43.60 -2.05 -6.74
C GLU A 247 43.81 -3.57 -6.97
N ASP A 248 43.03 -4.42 -6.32
CA ASP A 248 43.12 -5.87 -6.46
C ASP A 248 42.25 -6.43 -7.59
N VAL A 249 41.39 -5.56 -8.18
CA VAL A 249 40.40 -5.92 -9.18
C VAL A 249 40.74 -5.35 -10.53
N GLN A 250 40.84 -6.22 -11.54
CA GLN A 250 40.93 -5.80 -12.94
C GLN A 250 39.51 -5.63 -13.50
N ALA A 251 39.33 -4.56 -14.28
CA ALA A 251 38.07 -4.17 -14.86
C ALA A 251 38.16 -3.90 -16.36
N TRP A 252 37.08 -4.14 -17.09
CA TRP A 252 36.85 -3.87 -18.48
C TRP A 252 35.50 -3.20 -18.64
N LEU A 253 35.46 -2.06 -19.36
CA LEU A 253 34.27 -1.28 -19.60
C LEU A 253 33.90 -1.35 -21.08
N GLU A 254 32.72 -1.82 -21.41
CA GLU A 254 32.20 -1.93 -22.78
C GLU A 254 30.94 -1.08 -22.91
N PRO A 255 30.79 -0.27 -23.96
CA PRO A 255 29.55 0.47 -24.18
C PRO A 255 28.35 -0.46 -24.28
N ASP A 256 27.26 -0.09 -23.61
CA ASP A 256 25.97 -0.77 -23.62
C ASP A 256 24.86 0.29 -23.61
N ASP A 257 24.32 0.58 -24.80
CA ASP A 257 23.45 1.71 -25.09
C ASP A 257 24.05 3.06 -24.62
N ASP A 258 23.41 3.74 -23.66
CA ASP A 258 23.88 5.01 -23.09
C ASP A 258 24.72 4.83 -21.80
N ALA A 259 24.90 3.59 -21.36
CA ALA A 259 25.63 3.16 -20.18
C ALA A 259 26.75 2.15 -20.55
N PHE A 260 27.11 1.25 -19.65
CA PHE A 260 28.21 0.33 -19.84
C PHE A 260 27.94 -1.04 -19.21
N LYS A 261 28.48 -2.07 -19.84
CA LYS A 261 28.75 -3.35 -19.21
C LYS A 261 30.12 -3.28 -18.51
N LEU A 262 30.16 -3.62 -17.23
CA LEU A 262 31.37 -3.73 -16.42
C LEU A 262 31.70 -5.20 -16.17
N SER A 263 32.81 -5.67 -16.74
CA SER A 263 33.34 -7.00 -16.44
C SER A 263 34.50 -6.88 -15.48
N VAL A 264 34.53 -7.68 -14.43
CA VAL A 264 35.57 -7.63 -13.37
C VAL A 264 36.21 -9.00 -13.13
N PHE A 265 37.49 -8.98 -12.73
CA PHE A 265 38.25 -10.14 -12.34
C PHE A 265 39.08 -9.84 -11.10
N CYS A 266 38.99 -10.68 -10.08
CA CYS A 266 39.82 -10.62 -8.88
C CYS A 266 40.39 -11.98 -8.52
N ALA A 267 41.72 -12.14 -8.68
CA ALA A 267 42.36 -13.41 -8.38
C ALA A 267 42.25 -13.85 -6.90
N ARG A 268 42.15 -12.88 -5.98
CA ARG A 268 41.96 -13.14 -4.54
C ARG A 268 40.60 -13.75 -4.20
N LEU A 269 39.60 -13.55 -5.06
CA LEU A 269 38.25 -14.08 -4.87
C LEU A 269 38.00 -15.43 -5.55
N ALA A 270 38.99 -16.02 -6.25
CA ALA A 270 38.79 -17.23 -7.02
C ALA A 270 38.30 -18.41 -6.14
N ASP A 271 38.91 -18.58 -4.94
CA ASP A 271 38.51 -19.64 -4.01
C ASP A 271 37.14 -19.38 -3.35
N LEU A 272 36.79 -18.10 -3.10
CA LEU A 272 35.50 -17.69 -2.57
C LEU A 272 34.43 -17.87 -3.62
N LYS A 273 34.67 -17.41 -4.84
CA LYS A 273 33.75 -17.60 -5.98
C LYS A 273 33.42 -19.09 -6.19
N ALA A 274 34.42 -19.97 -6.13
CA ALA A 274 34.20 -21.42 -6.32
C ALA A 274 33.33 -22.07 -5.22
N LYS A 275 33.24 -21.47 -4.05
CA LYS A 275 32.47 -21.97 -2.91
C LYS A 275 31.16 -21.23 -2.69
N GLU A 276 31.18 -19.93 -2.83
CA GLU A 276 30.12 -18.99 -2.50
C GLU A 276 30.10 -17.86 -3.54
N GLU A 277 29.69 -18.14 -4.78
CA GLU A 277 29.74 -17.18 -5.89
C GLU A 277 28.95 -15.89 -5.58
N GLY A 278 27.78 -15.99 -4.96
CA GLY A 278 26.97 -14.85 -4.54
C GLY A 278 27.71 -13.90 -3.60
N ARG A 279 28.52 -14.43 -2.67
CA ARG A 279 29.32 -13.58 -1.77
C ARG A 279 30.45 -12.86 -2.51
N ALA A 280 31.11 -13.53 -3.46
CA ALA A 280 32.13 -12.89 -4.28
C ALA A 280 31.53 -11.78 -5.16
N TRP A 281 30.36 -12.02 -5.73
CA TRP A 281 29.59 -11.05 -6.51
C TRP A 281 29.21 -9.85 -5.64
N TRP A 282 28.61 -10.08 -4.48
CA TRP A 282 28.28 -9.04 -3.51
C TRP A 282 29.49 -8.18 -3.11
N MET A 283 30.65 -8.77 -2.84
CA MET A 283 31.86 -8.02 -2.50
C MET A 283 32.29 -7.08 -3.64
N LEU A 284 32.20 -7.51 -4.88
CA LEU A 284 32.64 -6.73 -6.03
C LEU A 284 31.65 -5.64 -6.41
N THR A 285 30.35 -5.89 -6.31
CA THR A 285 29.31 -4.86 -6.53
C THR A 285 29.36 -3.80 -5.44
N THR A 286 29.44 -4.21 -4.16
CA THR A 286 29.58 -3.27 -3.04
C THR A 286 30.88 -2.43 -3.15
N LEU A 287 32.00 -3.02 -3.58
CA LEU A 287 33.24 -2.27 -3.81
C LEU A 287 33.09 -1.27 -4.96
N THR A 288 32.33 -1.62 -5.99
CA THR A 288 32.01 -0.70 -7.10
C THR A 288 31.13 0.46 -6.62
N ASP A 289 30.11 0.18 -5.78
CA ASP A 289 29.28 1.21 -5.13
C ASP A 289 30.12 2.15 -4.27
N GLN A 290 31.06 1.62 -3.51
CA GLN A 290 31.95 2.42 -2.68
C GLN A 290 32.90 3.31 -3.48
N LEU A 291 33.27 2.92 -4.69
CA LEU A 291 34.15 3.69 -5.56
C LEU A 291 33.42 4.74 -6.38
N LEU A 292 32.27 4.38 -6.95
CA LEU A 292 31.49 5.27 -7.81
C LEU A 292 30.48 6.14 -7.03
N GLY A 293 29.97 5.62 -5.96
CA GLY A 293 28.68 5.96 -5.41
C GLY A 293 27.58 5.09 -6.01
N GLU A 294 26.61 4.74 -5.21
CA GLU A 294 25.54 3.79 -5.59
C GLU A 294 24.64 4.35 -6.71
N ILE A 295 24.26 5.61 -6.65
CA ILE A 295 23.44 6.24 -7.69
C ILE A 295 24.17 6.33 -9.04
N PRO A 296 25.42 6.77 -9.14
CA PRO A 296 26.18 6.68 -10.38
C PRO A 296 26.40 5.25 -10.87
N HIS A 297 26.57 4.26 -9.97
CA HIS A 297 26.64 2.86 -10.36
C HIS A 297 25.33 2.42 -11.05
N MET A 298 24.18 2.64 -10.41
CA MET A 298 22.85 2.35 -10.98
C MET A 298 22.59 3.06 -12.32
N ARG A 299 23.22 4.20 -12.56
CA ARG A 299 23.03 4.97 -13.81
C ARG A 299 23.92 4.51 -14.94
N TRP A 300 25.18 4.21 -14.65
CA TRP A 300 26.19 4.04 -15.68
C TRP A 300 26.61 2.60 -15.93
N ILE A 301 26.21 1.65 -15.07
CA ILE A 301 26.51 0.22 -15.21
C ILE A 301 25.19 -0.56 -15.35
N ASN A 302 24.86 -0.98 -16.59
CA ASN A 302 23.66 -1.74 -16.88
C ASN A 302 23.85 -3.24 -16.65
N ASP A 303 25.07 -3.75 -16.86
CA ASP A 303 25.40 -5.17 -16.74
C ASP A 303 26.72 -5.32 -15.97
N PHE A 304 26.74 -6.25 -15.03
CA PHE A 304 27.89 -6.53 -14.18
C PHE A 304 28.29 -8.01 -14.29
N GLU A 305 29.48 -8.28 -14.81
CA GLU A 305 29.96 -9.63 -15.07
C GLU A 305 31.21 -9.97 -14.24
N LEU A 306 31.12 -11.06 -13.47
CA LEU A 306 32.27 -11.61 -12.73
C LEU A 306 32.96 -12.69 -13.56
N LEU A 307 34.17 -12.38 -14.02
CA LEU A 307 34.98 -13.26 -14.86
C LEU A 307 35.71 -14.34 -14.05
N ASP A 308 35.91 -15.52 -14.66
CA ASP A 308 36.73 -16.60 -14.11
C ASP A 308 38.24 -16.42 -14.38
N ALA A 309 38.57 -15.64 -15.40
CA ALA A 309 39.94 -15.35 -15.79
C ALA A 309 40.02 -13.94 -16.41
N PRO A 310 41.19 -13.30 -16.33
CA PRO A 310 41.36 -11.97 -16.96
C PRO A 310 41.21 -12.08 -18.48
N ARG A 311 40.63 -11.04 -19.10
CA ARG A 311 40.51 -10.95 -20.55
C ARG A 311 41.93 -10.82 -21.21
N ALA A 312 42.04 -11.24 -22.46
CA ALA A 312 43.28 -11.12 -23.21
C ALA A 312 43.67 -9.68 -23.53
N VAL A 313 42.73 -8.76 -23.51
CA VAL A 313 42.97 -7.31 -23.70
C VAL A 313 43.32 -6.67 -22.36
N PRO A 314 44.21 -5.65 -22.35
CA PRO A 314 44.52 -4.92 -21.12
C PRO A 314 43.29 -4.31 -20.50
N GLY A 315 43.08 -4.58 -19.22
CA GLY A 315 42.10 -3.92 -18.37
C GLY A 315 42.70 -2.71 -17.64
N PHE A 316 41.88 -2.09 -16.82
CA PHE A 316 42.28 -1.07 -15.85
C PHE A 316 42.01 -1.57 -14.43
N LEU A 317 42.50 -0.88 -13.41
CA LEU A 317 42.14 -1.21 -12.02
C LEU A 317 40.79 -0.65 -11.69
N LEU A 318 39.95 -1.40 -10.94
CA LEU A 318 38.65 -0.93 -10.56
C LEU A 318 38.67 0.41 -9.80
N SER A 319 39.76 0.68 -9.05
CA SER A 319 40.02 2.00 -8.44
C SER A 319 40.06 3.17 -9.44
N ASP A 320 40.35 2.90 -10.71
CA ASP A 320 40.41 3.93 -11.76
C ASP A 320 39.05 4.11 -12.46
N LEU A 321 38.03 3.32 -12.15
CA LEU A 321 36.71 3.35 -12.79
C LEU A 321 36.05 4.74 -12.73
N PRO A 322 36.08 5.47 -11.60
CA PRO A 322 35.49 6.82 -11.54
C PRO A 322 36.15 7.78 -12.55
N ASP A 323 37.48 7.72 -12.69
CA ASP A 323 38.20 8.60 -13.64
C ASP A 323 37.92 8.18 -15.07
N LYS A 324 37.79 6.89 -15.36
CA LYS A 324 37.42 6.39 -16.69
C LYS A 324 36.03 6.88 -17.12
N LEU A 325 35.05 6.84 -16.23
CA LEU A 325 33.71 7.36 -16.53
C LEU A 325 33.73 8.90 -16.74
N ARG A 326 34.50 9.64 -15.93
CA ARG A 326 34.66 11.09 -16.12
C ARG A 326 35.35 11.41 -17.46
N GLU A 327 36.38 10.65 -17.87
CA GLU A 327 37.04 10.78 -19.19
C GLU A 327 36.04 10.57 -20.34
N LEU A 328 35.02 9.69 -20.13
CA LEU A 328 33.91 9.43 -21.05
C LEU A 328 32.78 10.47 -20.95
N GLY A 329 32.95 11.51 -20.13
CA GLY A 329 32.01 12.62 -19.98
C GLY A 329 30.78 12.25 -19.12
N LYS A 330 30.86 11.20 -18.27
CA LYS A 330 29.75 10.78 -17.41
C LYS A 330 29.75 11.56 -16.09
N ASP A 331 28.59 12.02 -15.69
CA ASP A 331 28.41 12.73 -14.42
C ASP A 331 28.30 11.72 -13.26
N LEU A 332 29.18 11.84 -12.29
CA LEU A 332 29.18 11.04 -11.05
C LEU A 332 28.65 11.81 -9.84
N ALA A 333 28.21 13.06 -10.01
CA ALA A 333 27.53 13.84 -8.98
C ALA A 333 26.00 13.75 -9.07
N LEU A 334 25.49 12.86 -9.93
CA LEU A 334 24.09 12.60 -10.14
C LEU A 334 23.40 12.19 -8.82
N ASP A 335 22.29 12.83 -8.50
CA ASP A 335 21.43 12.44 -7.38
C ASP A 335 20.29 11.49 -7.80
N ALA A 336 19.61 10.92 -6.80
CA ALA A 336 18.55 9.94 -7.00
C ALA A 336 17.34 10.51 -7.74
N GLU A 337 16.92 11.74 -7.43
CA GLU A 337 15.80 12.42 -8.07
C GLU A 337 16.09 12.62 -9.55
N THR A 338 17.25 13.17 -9.88
CA THR A 338 17.71 13.38 -11.25
C THR A 338 17.82 12.05 -12.02
N LEU A 339 18.28 10.98 -11.35
CA LEU A 339 18.31 9.64 -11.94
C LEU A 339 16.89 9.19 -12.33
N LEU A 340 15.92 9.29 -11.44
CA LEU A 340 14.56 8.84 -11.71
C LEU A 340 13.83 9.72 -12.74
N GLU A 341 14.09 11.02 -12.77
CA GLU A 341 13.48 11.95 -13.73
C GLU A 341 13.99 11.75 -15.16
N ASN A 342 15.28 11.41 -15.32
CA ASN A 342 15.94 11.35 -16.63
C ASN A 342 16.11 9.92 -17.17
N SER A 343 15.49 8.92 -16.56
CA SER A 343 15.74 7.52 -16.91
C SER A 343 14.57 6.83 -17.60
N TYR A 344 13.80 7.56 -18.40
CA TYR A 344 12.78 6.92 -19.22
C TYR A 344 13.42 6.09 -20.32
N VAL A 345 13.01 4.81 -20.38
CA VAL A 345 13.43 3.86 -21.40
C VAL A 345 12.25 3.59 -22.32
N GLY A 346 12.42 3.80 -23.62
CA GLY A 346 11.45 3.41 -24.64
C GLY A 346 11.55 1.90 -24.92
N TYR A 347 10.42 1.25 -25.13
CA TYR A 347 10.40 -0.15 -25.54
C TYR A 347 9.33 -0.38 -26.63
N THR A 348 9.57 -1.40 -27.46
CA THR A 348 8.63 -1.88 -28.48
C THR A 348 8.43 -3.38 -28.34
N ARG A 349 7.24 -3.86 -28.68
CA ARG A 349 6.88 -5.28 -28.60
C ARG A 349 6.12 -5.71 -29.84
N GLU A 350 6.10 -7.00 -30.12
CA GLU A 350 5.14 -7.60 -31.02
C GLU A 350 3.82 -7.79 -30.24
N PRO A 351 2.74 -7.08 -30.64
CA PRO A 351 1.50 -7.11 -29.88
C PRO A 351 0.73 -8.42 -30.14
N ASP A 352 0.07 -8.92 -29.09
CA ASP A 352 -0.98 -9.91 -29.25
C ASP A 352 -2.24 -9.18 -29.76
N PRO A 353 -2.79 -9.56 -30.93
CA PRO A 353 -3.97 -8.91 -31.49
C PRO A 353 -5.29 -9.40 -30.87
N ASP A 354 -5.28 -10.41 -30.00
CA ASP A 354 -6.47 -10.94 -29.35
C ASP A 354 -7.00 -9.90 -28.33
N PRO A 355 -8.23 -9.38 -28.51
CA PRO A 355 -8.81 -8.42 -27.57
C PRO A 355 -9.08 -9.01 -26.17
N ASP A 356 -9.15 -10.34 -26.04
CA ASP A 356 -9.36 -11.05 -24.80
C ASP A 356 -8.04 -11.49 -24.13
N ALA A 357 -6.87 -11.14 -24.75
CA ALA A 357 -5.57 -11.38 -24.14
C ALA A 357 -5.42 -10.57 -22.82
N ASP A 358 -4.50 -11.03 -21.95
CA ASP A 358 -4.16 -10.28 -20.75
C ASP A 358 -3.75 -8.84 -21.08
N TRP A 359 -4.06 -7.92 -20.17
CA TRP A 359 -3.67 -6.52 -20.30
C TRP A 359 -2.20 -6.36 -20.70
N ARG A 360 -1.90 -5.34 -21.51
CA ARG A 360 -0.56 -4.97 -21.99
C ARG A 360 0.11 -5.98 -22.94
N LEU A 361 -0.48 -7.14 -23.22
CA LEU A 361 0.03 -8.03 -24.28
C LEU A 361 -0.21 -7.43 -25.68
N ASP A 362 -1.20 -6.55 -25.81
CA ASP A 362 -1.50 -5.81 -27.04
C ASP A 362 -0.55 -4.62 -27.31
N VAL A 363 0.41 -4.34 -26.40
CA VAL A 363 1.29 -3.15 -26.48
C VAL A 363 2.20 -3.22 -27.69
N ILE A 364 2.20 -2.16 -28.51
CA ILE A 364 3.10 -1.92 -29.64
C ILE A 364 4.36 -1.19 -29.16
N ALA A 365 4.18 -0.09 -28.40
CA ALA A 365 5.28 0.74 -27.91
C ALA A 365 4.90 1.43 -26.61
N GLY A 366 5.90 1.65 -25.78
CA GLY A 366 5.76 2.37 -24.51
C GLY A 366 7.06 2.99 -24.05
N SER A 367 6.98 3.71 -22.94
CA SER A 367 8.13 4.22 -22.20
C SER A 367 7.89 4.07 -20.70
N THR A 368 8.95 3.83 -19.95
CA THR A 368 8.88 3.66 -18.50
C THR A 368 10.14 4.20 -17.81
N ALA A 369 9.96 4.85 -16.66
CA ALA A 369 11.03 5.15 -15.72
C ALA A 369 11.40 3.93 -14.86
N CYS A 370 10.59 2.87 -14.91
CA CYS A 370 10.70 1.70 -14.06
C CYS A 370 10.64 0.37 -14.85
N PRO A 371 11.70 0.00 -15.59
CA PRO A 371 11.74 -1.25 -16.36
C PRO A 371 11.40 -2.51 -15.56
N PRO A 372 11.77 -2.66 -14.26
CA PRO A 372 11.43 -3.85 -13.50
C PRO A 372 9.92 -4.14 -13.42
N LEU A 373 9.06 -3.12 -13.35
CA LEU A 373 7.59 -3.32 -13.37
C LEU A 373 7.11 -3.96 -14.67
N ILE A 374 7.62 -3.46 -15.80
CA ILE A 374 7.24 -3.98 -17.11
C ILE A 374 7.77 -5.42 -17.27
N ASN A 375 9.02 -5.66 -16.89
CA ASN A 375 9.65 -6.97 -17.01
C ASN A 375 8.95 -8.01 -16.12
N GLY A 376 8.68 -7.69 -14.85
CA GLY A 376 7.95 -8.54 -13.92
C GLY A 376 6.57 -8.90 -14.45
N TYR A 377 5.81 -7.90 -14.89
CA TYR A 377 4.49 -8.13 -15.48
C TYR A 377 4.54 -9.08 -16.69
N MET A 378 5.51 -8.86 -17.60
CA MET A 378 5.65 -9.68 -18.81
C MET A 378 6.11 -11.11 -18.54
N SER A 379 6.92 -11.33 -17.52
CA SER A 379 7.38 -12.67 -17.10
C SER A 379 6.42 -13.36 -16.12
N ALA A 380 5.34 -12.70 -15.70
CA ALA A 380 4.47 -13.14 -14.61
C ALA A 380 5.25 -13.38 -13.31
N ASP A 381 6.20 -12.48 -13.03
CA ASP A 381 7.00 -12.47 -11.80
C ASP A 381 6.48 -11.35 -10.88
N ASP A 382 5.92 -11.75 -9.76
CA ASP A 382 5.27 -10.86 -8.80
C ASP A 382 6.21 -10.35 -7.70
N GLU A 383 7.49 -10.73 -7.68
CA GLU A 383 8.43 -10.40 -6.59
C GLU A 383 8.53 -8.88 -6.37
N THR A 384 8.62 -8.11 -7.45
CA THR A 384 8.64 -6.64 -7.40
C THR A 384 7.37 -6.07 -6.78
N MET A 385 6.21 -6.60 -7.16
CA MET A 385 4.93 -6.16 -6.63
C MET A 385 4.73 -6.55 -5.16
N ASP A 386 5.22 -7.74 -4.78
CA ASP A 386 5.20 -8.18 -3.38
C ASP A 386 6.03 -7.27 -2.48
N ALA A 387 7.20 -6.84 -2.96
CA ALA A 387 8.05 -5.91 -2.23
C ALA A 387 7.37 -4.54 -2.03
N LEU A 388 6.78 -3.96 -3.08
CA LEU A 388 6.04 -2.70 -3.00
C LEU A 388 4.84 -2.79 -2.05
N HIS A 389 4.04 -3.87 -2.16
CA HIS A 389 2.88 -4.07 -1.32
C HIS A 389 3.26 -4.22 0.16
N SER A 390 4.38 -4.88 0.48
CA SER A 390 4.89 -4.97 1.86
C SER A 390 5.11 -3.59 2.49
N ASP A 391 5.51 -2.61 1.69
CA ASP A 391 5.70 -1.22 2.14
C ASP A 391 4.43 -0.35 2.01
N GLY A 392 3.34 -0.90 1.46
CA GLY A 392 2.09 -0.17 1.28
C GLY A 392 2.08 0.76 0.06
N VAL A 393 2.87 0.42 -0.97
CA VAL A 393 2.94 1.13 -2.24
C VAL A 393 2.18 0.34 -3.30
N THR A 394 1.39 1.01 -4.12
CA THR A 394 0.73 0.42 -5.29
C THR A 394 1.41 0.87 -6.57
N ALA A 395 1.89 -0.08 -7.38
CA ALA A 395 2.21 0.19 -8.77
C ALA A 395 1.11 -0.39 -9.67
N GLY A 396 0.56 0.44 -10.55
CA GLY A 396 -0.54 0.05 -11.41
C GLY A 396 -0.62 0.89 -12.68
N PHE A 397 -1.61 0.57 -13.49
CA PHE A 397 -1.89 1.30 -14.71
C PHE A 397 -3.39 1.48 -14.92
N ILE A 398 -3.76 2.55 -15.61
CA ILE A 398 -5.10 2.76 -16.14
C ILE A 398 -5.03 2.36 -17.62
N ALA A 399 -5.84 1.37 -18.01
CA ALA A 399 -6.07 0.97 -19.39
C ALA A 399 -7.35 1.68 -19.89
N PHE A 400 -7.28 2.35 -21.04
CA PHE A 400 -8.43 2.99 -21.66
C PHE A 400 -8.60 2.53 -23.11
N SER A 401 -9.85 2.28 -23.55
CA SER A 401 -10.14 1.79 -24.89
C SER A 401 -9.75 2.81 -25.95
N LEU A 402 -9.17 2.32 -27.04
CA LEU A 402 -8.80 3.12 -28.21
C LEU A 402 -9.91 3.19 -29.28
N ASP A 403 -11.06 2.57 -29.06
CA ASP A 403 -12.16 2.51 -30.04
C ASP A 403 -12.78 3.88 -30.38
N GLY A 404 -12.70 4.82 -29.42
CA GLY A 404 -13.16 6.21 -29.61
C GLY A 404 -12.23 7.06 -30.48
N PHE A 405 -10.99 6.62 -30.72
CA PHE A 405 -9.99 7.40 -31.46
C PHE A 405 -9.94 6.99 -32.92
N THR A 406 -10.47 7.84 -33.83
CA THR A 406 -10.59 7.55 -35.24
C THR A 406 -10.00 8.66 -36.14
N GLY A 407 -9.77 8.35 -37.44
CA GLY A 407 -9.34 9.34 -38.43
C GLY A 407 -7.83 9.57 -38.51
N GLU A 408 -7.43 10.58 -39.31
CA GLU A 408 -5.99 10.87 -39.61
C GLU A 408 -5.19 11.29 -38.40
N ASN A 409 -5.81 11.85 -37.35
CA ASN A 409 -5.16 12.35 -36.14
C ASN A 409 -5.26 11.34 -34.95
N ARG A 410 -5.59 10.07 -35.20
CA ARG A 410 -5.79 9.05 -34.15
C ARG A 410 -4.65 9.03 -33.13
N THR A 411 -3.42 8.90 -33.59
CA THR A 411 -2.23 8.82 -32.72
C THR A 411 -2.06 10.09 -31.87
N GLN A 412 -2.25 11.27 -32.47
CA GLN A 412 -2.15 12.53 -31.71
C GLN A 412 -3.27 12.66 -30.67
N GLY A 413 -4.50 12.17 -30.99
CA GLY A 413 -5.61 12.14 -30.05
C GLY A 413 -5.33 11.22 -28.84
N ILE A 414 -4.76 10.03 -29.08
CA ILE A 414 -4.38 9.09 -28.02
C ILE A 414 -3.34 9.71 -27.08
N PHE A 415 -2.27 10.31 -27.61
CA PHE A 415 -1.26 10.97 -26.79
C PHE A 415 -1.84 12.17 -26.01
N ALA A 416 -2.65 13.00 -26.65
CA ALA A 416 -3.26 14.14 -25.98
C ALA A 416 -4.21 13.72 -24.84
N PHE A 417 -4.94 12.61 -25.00
CA PHE A 417 -5.78 12.05 -23.95
C PHE A 417 -4.95 11.52 -22.78
N ARG A 418 -3.90 10.74 -23.06
CA ARG A 418 -2.99 10.24 -22.06
C ARG A 418 -2.36 11.36 -21.25
N ASP A 419 -1.78 12.37 -21.95
CA ASP A 419 -1.15 13.53 -21.33
C ASP A 419 -2.16 14.32 -20.48
N ALA A 420 -3.43 14.40 -20.89
CA ALA A 420 -4.49 15.08 -20.14
C ALA A 420 -4.87 14.30 -18.86
N LEU A 421 -4.96 12.97 -18.91
CA LEU A 421 -5.23 12.12 -17.75
C LEU A 421 -4.05 12.19 -16.75
N GLU A 422 -2.80 12.05 -17.22
CA GLU A 422 -1.60 12.20 -16.40
C GLU A 422 -1.58 13.58 -15.69
N ALA A 423 -1.77 14.67 -16.45
CA ALA A 423 -1.78 16.01 -15.90
C ALA A 423 -2.92 16.26 -14.91
N GLN A 424 -4.09 15.65 -15.11
CA GLN A 424 -5.19 15.73 -14.15
C GLN A 424 -4.84 15.03 -12.84
N LEU A 425 -4.30 13.81 -12.91
CA LEU A 425 -3.91 13.05 -11.71
C LEU A 425 -2.80 13.75 -10.93
N GLU A 426 -1.75 14.24 -11.62
CA GLU A 426 -0.68 15.00 -10.99
C GLU A 426 -1.18 16.29 -10.33
N LYS A 427 -2.12 16.98 -10.97
CA LYS A 427 -2.68 18.24 -10.45
C LYS A 427 -3.61 18.01 -9.26
N ALA A 428 -4.47 17.00 -9.34
CA ALA A 428 -5.50 16.75 -8.32
C ALA A 428 -4.94 16.03 -7.09
N CYS A 429 -4.08 15.03 -7.30
CA CYS A 429 -3.50 14.22 -6.22
C CYS A 429 -2.18 14.78 -5.70
N GLY A 430 -1.34 15.35 -6.58
CA GLY A 430 -0.01 15.84 -6.25
C GLY A 430 1.03 14.73 -6.03
N PRO A 431 2.32 15.14 -5.87
CA PRO A 431 3.44 14.19 -5.70
C PRO A 431 3.40 13.43 -4.37
N ASP A 432 2.64 13.91 -3.39
CA ASP A 432 2.45 13.25 -2.10
C ASP A 432 1.54 12.01 -2.19
N VAL A 433 0.83 11.83 -3.30
CA VAL A 433 -0.13 10.75 -3.50
C VAL A 433 0.25 9.85 -4.65
N VAL A 434 0.71 10.42 -5.78
CA VAL A 434 0.95 9.68 -7.01
C VAL A 434 2.19 10.19 -7.74
N ARG A 435 2.87 9.27 -8.44
CA ARG A 435 3.96 9.56 -9.38
C ARG A 435 3.73 8.81 -10.68
N MET A 436 3.70 9.52 -11.79
CA MET A 436 3.68 8.91 -13.11
C MET A 436 5.02 8.25 -13.42
N VAL A 437 4.98 7.01 -13.94
CA VAL A 437 6.21 6.24 -14.23
C VAL A 437 6.29 5.79 -15.68
N GLY A 438 5.30 6.13 -16.50
CA GLY A 438 5.31 5.84 -17.91
C GLY A 438 3.94 5.62 -18.53
N GLY A 439 3.93 4.93 -19.65
CA GLY A 439 2.71 4.56 -20.35
C GLY A 439 3.01 3.86 -21.67
N ALA A 440 1.97 3.34 -22.30
CA ALA A 440 2.09 2.60 -23.54
C ALA A 440 0.89 2.81 -24.46
N THR A 441 1.06 2.42 -25.71
CA THR A 441 -0.02 2.35 -26.69
C THR A 441 -0.02 0.95 -27.29
N GLY A 442 -1.17 0.30 -27.18
CA GLY A 442 -1.43 -1.02 -27.74
C GLY A 442 -2.28 -0.97 -29.01
N VAL A 443 -2.78 -2.13 -29.38
CA VAL A 443 -3.74 -2.31 -30.51
C VAL A 443 -5.13 -1.83 -30.08
N HIS A 444 -5.56 -2.24 -28.87
CA HIS A 444 -6.90 -2.05 -28.33
C HIS A 444 -6.94 -0.98 -27.22
N PHE A 445 -5.86 -0.87 -26.44
CA PHE A 445 -5.81 -0.01 -25.26
C PHE A 445 -4.62 0.95 -25.25
N GLY A 446 -4.84 2.13 -24.66
CA GLY A 446 -3.78 3.01 -24.20
C GLY A 446 -3.59 2.84 -22.70
N TYR A 447 -2.37 3.09 -22.21
CA TYR A 447 -1.98 2.82 -20.82
C TYR A 447 -1.30 4.03 -20.19
N VAL A 448 -1.68 4.36 -18.96
CA VAL A 448 -1.02 5.34 -18.08
C VAL A 448 -0.50 4.59 -16.87
N ASP A 449 0.81 4.62 -16.65
CA ASP A 449 1.51 3.85 -15.61
C ASP A 449 1.87 4.75 -14.44
N PHE A 450 1.59 4.32 -13.21
CA PHE A 450 1.86 5.11 -12.03
C PHE A 450 2.27 4.27 -10.81
N MET A 451 2.91 4.95 -9.84
CA MET A 451 3.05 4.51 -8.46
C MET A 451 2.18 5.40 -7.57
N ALA A 452 1.39 4.79 -6.70
CA ALA A 452 0.58 5.47 -5.73
C ALA A 452 1.08 5.19 -4.31
N TRP A 453 1.35 6.26 -3.58
CA TRP A 453 1.66 6.25 -2.15
C TRP A 453 0.37 6.13 -1.31
N ASP A 454 -0.76 6.44 -1.96
CA ASP A 454 -2.13 6.26 -1.49
C ASP A 454 -3.02 6.08 -2.73
N LEU A 455 -3.54 4.86 -2.96
CA LEU A 455 -4.25 4.52 -4.21
C LEU A 455 -5.64 5.15 -4.31
N GLN A 456 -6.35 5.25 -3.19
CA GLN A 456 -7.76 5.63 -3.19
C GLN A 456 -8.02 7.00 -3.85
N PRO A 457 -7.28 8.09 -3.52
CA PRO A 457 -7.47 9.37 -4.21
C PRO A 457 -7.19 9.30 -5.71
N VAL A 458 -6.23 8.47 -6.13
CA VAL A 458 -5.88 8.32 -7.55
C VAL A 458 -7.04 7.73 -8.35
N LEU A 459 -7.64 6.66 -7.85
CA LEU A 459 -8.77 6.01 -8.54
C LEU A 459 -10.01 6.90 -8.56
N PHE A 460 -10.25 7.64 -7.49
CA PHE A 460 -11.34 8.60 -7.42
C PHE A 460 -11.22 9.68 -8.51
N GLU A 461 -10.06 10.33 -8.62
CA GLU A 461 -9.82 11.37 -9.63
C GLU A 461 -9.76 10.80 -11.05
N ALA A 462 -9.20 9.60 -11.22
CA ALA A 462 -9.18 8.90 -12.51
C ALA A 462 -10.61 8.61 -13.00
N ARG A 463 -11.47 8.07 -12.13
CA ARG A 463 -12.87 7.79 -12.45
C ARG A 463 -13.61 9.06 -12.87
N ALA A 464 -13.51 10.13 -12.08
CA ALA A 464 -14.16 11.41 -12.39
C ALA A 464 -13.73 11.97 -13.76
N PHE A 465 -12.44 11.88 -14.11
CA PHE A 465 -11.92 12.28 -15.41
C PHE A 465 -12.47 11.40 -16.54
N LEU A 466 -12.45 10.07 -16.34
CA LEU A 466 -12.87 9.09 -17.34
C LEU A 466 -14.38 9.20 -17.62
N GLU A 467 -15.20 9.34 -16.60
CA GLU A 467 -16.66 9.55 -16.74
C GLU A 467 -16.98 10.79 -17.56
N ALA A 468 -16.24 11.87 -17.37
CA ALA A 468 -16.40 13.12 -18.14
C ALA A 468 -15.82 13.04 -19.57
N SER A 469 -15.10 11.98 -19.94
CA SER A 469 -14.44 11.81 -21.23
C SER A 469 -15.32 11.05 -22.24
N ASP A 470 -14.90 11.05 -23.53
CA ASP A 470 -15.56 10.27 -24.60
C ASP A 470 -15.02 8.83 -24.75
N VAL A 471 -14.08 8.41 -23.91
CA VAL A 471 -13.54 7.05 -23.94
C VAL A 471 -14.64 6.06 -23.54
N PRO A 472 -14.90 4.98 -24.32
CA PRO A 472 -16.03 4.09 -24.05
C PRO A 472 -15.83 3.18 -22.83
N ALA A 473 -14.58 2.80 -22.51
CA ALA A 473 -14.27 1.93 -21.38
C ALA A 473 -12.87 2.21 -20.83
N ALA A 474 -12.70 2.06 -19.53
CA ALA A 474 -11.41 2.13 -18.86
C ALA A 474 -11.42 1.30 -17.58
N SER A 475 -10.25 0.74 -17.23
CA SER A 475 -10.06 -0.08 -16.03
C SER A 475 -8.73 0.23 -15.36
N PHE A 476 -8.69 0.08 -14.05
CA PHE A 476 -7.45 0.03 -13.27
C PHE A 476 -6.95 -1.41 -13.16
N HIS A 477 -5.66 -1.59 -13.19
CA HIS A 477 -5.01 -2.87 -12.99
C HIS A 477 -3.63 -2.68 -12.33
N VAL A 478 -3.25 -3.55 -11.41
CA VAL A 478 -1.91 -3.59 -10.84
C VAL A 478 -0.92 -4.27 -11.79
N PHE A 479 0.39 -4.10 -11.58
CA PHE A 479 1.40 -4.79 -12.40
C PHE A 479 1.57 -6.27 -12.02
N ARG A 480 0.43 -7.01 -11.88
CA ARG A 480 0.37 -8.48 -11.71
C ARG A 480 -0.48 -9.07 -12.83
N ARG A 481 -0.06 -10.17 -13.44
CA ARG A 481 -0.79 -10.75 -14.57
C ARG A 481 -2.04 -11.53 -14.16
N GLU A 482 -1.93 -12.35 -13.16
CA GLU A 482 -2.96 -13.33 -12.77
C GLU A 482 -3.97 -12.78 -11.76
N VAL A 483 -4.38 -11.52 -11.92
CA VAL A 483 -5.35 -10.85 -11.05
C VAL A 483 -6.42 -10.16 -11.90
N GLY A 484 -7.54 -9.79 -11.27
CA GLY A 484 -8.62 -9.06 -11.94
C GLY A 484 -8.26 -7.61 -12.28
N SER A 485 -9.18 -6.94 -12.97
CA SER A 485 -9.15 -5.49 -13.19
C SER A 485 -10.33 -4.83 -12.49
N VAL A 486 -10.20 -3.55 -12.18
CA VAL A 486 -11.26 -2.75 -11.55
C VAL A 486 -11.83 -1.80 -12.59
N PRO A 487 -13.09 -1.94 -13.01
CA PRO A 487 -13.72 -1.03 -13.96
C PRO A 487 -13.77 0.40 -13.40
N LEU A 488 -13.24 1.36 -14.14
CA LEU A 488 -13.36 2.79 -13.86
C LEU A 488 -14.43 3.44 -14.72
N LYS A 489 -14.72 2.84 -15.87
CA LYS A 489 -15.81 3.20 -16.79
C LYS A 489 -16.15 2.00 -17.65
N SER A 490 -17.43 1.66 -17.73
CA SER A 490 -17.95 0.52 -18.53
C SER A 490 -18.63 0.98 -19.80
N PRO A 491 -18.58 0.19 -20.90
CA PRO A 491 -19.32 0.50 -22.15
C PRO A 491 -20.83 0.54 -21.91
N ASP A 492 -21.33 -0.28 -21.00
CA ASP A 492 -22.76 -0.42 -20.69
C ASP A 492 -23.36 0.81 -19.97
N ASP A 493 -22.52 1.65 -19.36
CA ASP A 493 -22.97 2.94 -18.79
C ASP A 493 -23.56 3.90 -19.87
N ARG A 494 -23.37 3.58 -21.17
CA ARG A 494 -23.98 4.31 -22.30
C ARG A 494 -24.89 3.42 -23.19
N ALA A 495 -24.77 2.09 -23.13
CA ALA A 495 -25.47 1.18 -24.06
C ALA A 495 -26.83 0.71 -23.55
N ASP A 496 -27.08 0.70 -22.26
CA ASP A 496 -28.40 0.45 -21.64
C ASP A 496 -29.36 1.64 -21.72
N ALA A 497 -29.00 2.71 -22.44
CA ALA A 497 -29.92 3.78 -22.80
C ALA A 497 -30.82 3.45 -24.01
N GLY A 498 -30.98 2.17 -24.36
CA GLY A 498 -31.81 1.76 -25.48
C GLY A 498 -32.35 0.34 -25.36
N GLU A 499 -33.63 0.23 -25.00
CA GLU A 499 -34.52 -0.93 -25.04
C GLU A 499 -34.62 -1.80 -23.79
N ASP A 500 -35.03 -1.18 -22.66
CA ASP A 500 -36.04 -1.82 -21.81
C ASP A 500 -36.84 -0.74 -21.08
N ASP A 501 -38.15 -0.87 -21.12
CA ASP A 501 -39.17 0.07 -20.64
C ASP A 501 -38.97 0.41 -19.14
N ASP A 502 -39.14 1.68 -18.81
CA ASP A 502 -39.37 2.26 -17.48
C ASP A 502 -38.16 2.59 -16.59
N ASP A 503 -37.10 3.27 -17.09
CA ASP A 503 -36.33 4.14 -16.22
C ASP A 503 -35.80 5.37 -16.94
N ASP A 504 -36.47 6.48 -16.77
CA ASP A 504 -36.08 7.89 -17.06
C ASP A 504 -34.92 8.36 -16.13
N ASP A 505 -33.90 7.46 -15.81
CA ASP A 505 -32.97 7.67 -14.71
C ASP A 505 -31.72 8.48 -15.06
N ASP A 506 -31.43 8.77 -16.35
CA ASP A 506 -30.16 9.44 -16.75
C ASP A 506 -30.29 10.94 -17.13
N GLU A 507 -31.48 11.54 -17.08
CA GLU A 507 -31.59 13.00 -17.23
C GLU A 507 -31.05 13.71 -15.97
N PRO A 508 -30.28 14.81 -16.12
CA PRO A 508 -29.95 15.68 -15.01
C PRO A 508 -31.21 16.08 -14.27
N LEU A 509 -31.33 15.71 -13.00
CA LEU A 509 -32.53 16.01 -12.22
C LEU A 509 -32.57 17.49 -11.87
N ASP A 510 -33.14 18.28 -12.77
CA ASP A 510 -33.39 19.70 -12.52
C ASP A 510 -34.54 19.90 -11.55
N TYR A 511 -34.27 20.59 -10.45
CA TYR A 511 -35.31 20.94 -9.48
C TYR A 511 -36.36 21.89 -10.07
N ARG A 512 -37.62 21.46 -10.03
CA ARG A 512 -38.80 22.30 -10.35
C ARG A 512 -39.73 22.27 -9.15
N PRO A 513 -40.16 23.45 -8.64
CA PRO A 513 -41.02 23.52 -7.47
C PRO A 513 -42.31 22.70 -7.56
N GLU A 514 -42.91 22.61 -8.76
CA GLU A 514 -44.07 21.77 -9.04
C GLU A 514 -43.82 20.26 -9.00
N MET A 515 -42.57 19.84 -9.04
CA MET A 515 -42.13 18.45 -9.01
C MET A 515 -41.30 18.13 -7.75
N ALA A 516 -41.32 18.97 -6.71
CA ALA A 516 -40.50 18.81 -5.51
C ALA A 516 -40.65 17.44 -4.86
N GLU A 517 -41.85 16.85 -4.82
CA GLU A 517 -42.07 15.51 -4.26
C GLU A 517 -41.39 14.41 -5.09
N ALA A 518 -41.50 14.49 -6.42
CA ALA A 518 -40.83 13.52 -7.30
C ALA A 518 -39.29 13.67 -7.24
N PHE A 519 -38.81 14.92 -7.15
CA PHE A 519 -37.39 15.20 -6.96
C PHE A 519 -36.84 14.54 -5.69
N HIS A 520 -37.47 14.78 -4.54
CA HIS A 520 -37.03 14.20 -3.29
C HIS A 520 -37.20 12.67 -3.23
N ALA A 521 -38.23 12.11 -3.85
CA ALA A 521 -38.39 10.67 -3.98
C ALA A 521 -37.26 10.04 -4.79
N ARG A 522 -36.77 10.72 -5.84
CA ARG A 522 -35.61 10.28 -6.62
C ARG A 522 -34.31 10.38 -5.83
N ILE A 523 -34.10 11.49 -5.12
CA ILE A 523 -32.96 11.63 -4.20
C ILE A 523 -32.95 10.52 -3.16
N GLN A 524 -34.11 10.15 -2.59
CA GLN A 524 -34.20 9.04 -1.65
C GLN A 524 -33.79 7.72 -2.32
N LYS A 525 -34.33 7.40 -3.51
CA LYS A 525 -33.95 6.19 -4.26
C LYS A 525 -32.42 6.13 -4.50
N TRP A 526 -31.83 7.19 -5.02
CA TRP A 526 -30.39 7.25 -5.26
C TRP A 526 -29.55 7.10 -3.98
N ASN A 527 -30.04 7.63 -2.86
CA ASN A 527 -29.36 7.48 -1.58
C ASN A 527 -29.47 6.03 -1.06
N ASP A 528 -30.58 5.33 -1.34
CA ASP A 528 -30.81 3.93 -0.97
C ASP A 528 -30.03 2.96 -1.92
N ASP A 529 -29.72 3.43 -3.13
CA ASP A 529 -28.89 2.73 -4.14
C ASP A 529 -27.37 3.08 -4.03
N ASP A 530 -26.94 3.74 -2.93
CA ASP A 530 -25.55 4.16 -2.63
C ASP A 530 -24.95 5.17 -3.63
N GLU A 531 -25.78 5.88 -4.41
CA GLU A 531 -25.36 6.88 -5.41
C GLU A 531 -25.23 8.29 -4.81
N TYR A 532 -24.46 8.41 -3.73
CA TYR A 532 -24.41 9.65 -2.91
C TYR A 532 -23.87 10.87 -3.67
N THR A 533 -22.85 10.70 -4.51
CA THR A 533 -22.32 11.81 -5.34
C THR A 533 -23.37 12.34 -6.29
N ARG A 534 -24.25 11.48 -6.80
CA ARG A 534 -25.37 11.86 -7.66
C ARG A 534 -26.41 12.66 -6.88
N CYS A 535 -26.75 12.22 -5.67
CA CYS A 535 -27.60 12.95 -4.74
C CYS A 535 -27.05 14.34 -4.44
N ILE A 536 -25.78 14.44 -4.07
CA ILE A 536 -25.11 15.70 -3.72
C ILE A 536 -25.15 16.67 -4.90
N ARG A 537 -24.83 16.19 -6.11
CA ARG A 537 -24.83 17.02 -7.33
C ARG A 537 -26.23 17.58 -7.64
N ALA A 538 -27.27 16.74 -7.58
CA ALA A 538 -28.64 17.15 -7.83
C ALA A 538 -29.14 18.17 -6.79
N LEU A 539 -28.86 17.92 -5.50
CA LEU A 539 -29.22 18.81 -4.40
C LEU A 539 -28.48 20.15 -4.47
N ASP A 540 -27.21 20.16 -4.91
CA ASP A 540 -26.45 21.39 -5.14
C ASP A 540 -27.05 22.23 -6.27
N GLY A 541 -27.65 21.61 -7.27
CA GLY A 541 -28.35 22.26 -8.36
C GLY A 541 -29.67 22.99 -7.95
N VAL A 542 -30.20 22.70 -6.75
CA VAL A 542 -31.44 23.36 -6.27
C VAL A 542 -31.20 24.86 -6.04
N PRO A 543 -31.94 25.76 -6.67
CA PRO A 543 -31.78 27.18 -6.45
C PRO A 543 -32.00 27.58 -4.98
N THR A 544 -31.20 28.49 -4.44
CA THR A 544 -31.17 28.87 -3.03
C THR A 544 -32.54 29.23 -2.44
N GLN A 545 -33.42 29.85 -3.22
CA GLN A 545 -34.75 30.23 -2.78
C GLN A 545 -35.71 29.07 -2.50
N TYR A 546 -35.35 27.85 -2.93
CA TYR A 546 -36.14 26.62 -2.73
C TYR A 546 -35.49 25.65 -1.75
N ARG A 547 -34.35 26.04 -1.16
CA ARG A 547 -33.64 25.22 -0.17
C ARG A 547 -34.31 25.43 1.19
N ASP A 548 -35.09 24.44 1.58
CA ASP A 548 -35.78 24.36 2.86
C ASP A 548 -35.13 23.33 3.79
N TYR A 549 -35.74 23.01 4.90
CA TYR A 549 -35.31 22.01 5.85
C TYR A 549 -35.16 20.63 5.19
N ARG A 550 -36.11 20.21 4.36
CA ARG A 550 -36.10 18.91 3.69
C ARG A 550 -34.89 18.78 2.75
N HIS A 551 -34.59 19.84 2.03
CA HIS A 551 -33.40 19.91 1.18
C HIS A 551 -32.13 19.81 2.01
N ALA A 552 -32.01 20.58 3.11
CA ALA A 552 -30.84 20.58 3.97
C ALA A 552 -30.60 19.21 4.61
N TYR A 553 -31.68 18.57 5.07
CA TYR A 553 -31.63 17.21 5.63
C TYR A 553 -31.14 16.18 4.59
N ALA A 554 -31.73 16.17 3.39
CA ALA A 554 -31.34 15.25 2.32
C ALA A 554 -29.88 15.45 1.89
N LEU A 555 -29.42 16.70 1.78
CA LEU A 555 -28.03 17.00 1.42
C LEU A 555 -27.06 16.58 2.52
N ALA A 556 -27.39 16.81 3.80
CA ALA A 556 -26.55 16.38 4.91
C ALA A 556 -26.47 14.85 4.97
N ARG A 557 -27.58 14.13 4.80
CA ARG A 557 -27.62 12.67 4.74
C ARG A 557 -26.70 12.13 3.63
N ALA A 558 -26.83 12.66 2.41
CA ALA A 558 -26.00 12.22 1.29
C ALA A 558 -24.50 12.51 1.52
N LEU A 559 -24.17 13.65 2.11
CA LEU A 559 -22.77 14.02 2.44
C LEU A 559 -22.19 13.11 3.53
N GLU A 560 -22.96 12.77 4.57
CA GLU A 560 -22.54 11.88 5.66
C GLU A 560 -22.36 10.44 5.15
N ASN A 561 -23.33 9.93 4.37
CA ASN A 561 -23.24 8.60 3.78
C ASN A 561 -22.04 8.52 2.82
N TYR A 562 -21.85 9.53 1.95
CA TYR A 562 -20.66 9.62 1.09
C TYR A 562 -19.36 9.60 1.89
N ALA A 563 -19.29 10.34 3.00
CA ALA A 563 -18.09 10.39 3.83
C ALA A 563 -17.75 9.07 4.49
N VAL A 564 -18.77 8.28 4.89
CA VAL A 564 -18.61 7.03 5.65
C VAL A 564 -18.52 5.82 4.72
N LEU A 565 -19.39 5.75 3.71
CA LEU A 565 -19.55 4.60 2.83
C LEU A 565 -18.82 4.79 1.49
N GLY A 566 -18.68 6.03 1.02
CA GLY A 566 -18.23 6.36 -0.34
C GLY A 566 -19.27 5.99 -1.39
N ASP A 567 -18.97 6.21 -2.68
CA ASP A 567 -19.80 5.75 -3.80
C ASP A 567 -19.37 4.33 -4.21
N GLY A 568 -20.19 3.35 -3.91
CA GLY A 568 -19.94 1.96 -4.28
C GLY A 568 -18.63 1.41 -3.70
N GLN A 569 -17.89 0.63 -4.51
CA GLN A 569 -16.68 -0.08 -4.06
C GLN A 569 -15.44 0.81 -3.82
N TYR A 570 -15.48 2.09 -4.21
CA TYR A 570 -14.28 2.94 -4.18
C TYR A 570 -14.05 3.67 -2.85
N GLY A 571 -15.04 3.68 -1.98
CA GLY A 571 -14.99 4.41 -0.71
C GLY A 571 -14.83 5.92 -0.90
N CYS A 572 -14.62 6.65 0.18
CA CYS A 572 -14.37 8.09 0.17
C CYS A 572 -12.95 8.39 0.67
N PRO A 573 -12.13 9.18 -0.06
CA PRO A 573 -10.83 9.63 0.43
C PRO A 573 -10.96 10.40 1.75
N ARG A 574 -10.03 10.20 2.68
CA ARG A 574 -10.12 10.74 4.06
C ARG A 574 -10.29 12.26 4.11
N ASP A 575 -9.56 13.00 3.28
CA ASP A 575 -9.68 14.47 3.19
C ASP A 575 -11.04 14.91 2.63
N LYS A 576 -11.58 14.17 1.67
CA LYS A 576 -12.93 14.39 1.12
C LYS A 576 -14.02 14.01 2.12
N ALA A 577 -13.82 12.94 2.89
CA ALA A 577 -14.73 12.54 3.96
C ALA A 577 -14.85 13.64 5.03
N GLU A 578 -13.72 14.18 5.50
CA GLU A 578 -13.73 15.27 6.47
C GLU A 578 -14.40 16.54 5.91
N GLU A 579 -14.12 16.90 4.65
CA GLU A 579 -14.76 18.03 3.97
C GLU A 579 -16.29 17.84 3.87
N ALA A 580 -16.74 16.65 3.48
CA ALA A 580 -18.15 16.30 3.36
C ALA A 580 -18.88 16.37 4.72
N LEU A 581 -18.30 15.81 5.79
CA LEU A 581 -18.87 15.87 7.14
C LEU A 581 -18.96 17.31 7.65
N ARG A 582 -17.92 18.12 7.48
CA ARG A 582 -17.95 19.53 7.88
C ARG A 582 -19.00 20.31 7.08
N ARG A 583 -19.16 19.98 5.80
CA ARG A 583 -20.19 20.56 4.95
C ARG A 583 -21.59 20.15 5.39
N ALA A 584 -21.83 18.88 5.73
CA ALA A 584 -23.10 18.38 6.25
C ALA A 584 -23.52 19.13 7.52
N ILE A 585 -22.61 19.26 8.48
CA ILE A 585 -22.83 20.06 9.70
C ILE A 585 -23.19 21.50 9.37
N GLY A 586 -22.46 22.13 8.44
CA GLY A 586 -22.76 23.52 8.04
C GLY A 586 -24.12 23.68 7.38
N VAL A 587 -24.55 22.73 6.57
CA VAL A 587 -25.88 22.69 5.95
C VAL A 587 -26.97 22.53 7.00
N LEU A 588 -26.81 21.62 7.96
CA LEU A 588 -27.77 21.45 9.07
C LEU A 588 -27.86 22.67 9.98
N GLU A 589 -26.73 23.31 10.28
CA GLU A 589 -26.72 24.55 11.07
C GLU A 589 -27.47 25.70 10.36
N SER A 590 -27.53 25.74 9.04
CA SER A 590 -28.26 26.75 8.31
C SER A 590 -29.79 26.68 8.49
N VAL A 591 -30.31 25.50 8.90
CA VAL A 591 -31.74 25.26 9.18
C VAL A 591 -31.98 24.91 10.67
N ARG A 592 -31.08 25.35 11.54
CA ARG A 592 -31.09 25.02 12.98
C ARG A 592 -32.42 25.37 13.65
N GLU A 593 -33.00 26.55 13.36
CA GLU A 593 -34.24 26.97 14.03
C GLU A 593 -35.41 26.03 13.75
N GLU A 594 -35.45 25.39 12.56
CA GLU A 594 -36.43 24.40 12.20
C GLU A 594 -36.12 23.00 12.71
N GLY A 595 -34.82 22.71 13.01
CA GLY A 595 -34.32 21.45 13.43
C GLY A 595 -34.35 21.17 14.94
N LEU A 596 -34.30 22.21 15.80
CA LEU A 596 -34.14 22.09 17.24
C LEU A 596 -35.12 21.16 17.96
N ASP A 597 -36.36 21.05 17.48
CA ASP A 597 -37.41 20.21 18.04
C ASP A 597 -37.59 18.88 17.28
N ARG A 598 -36.64 18.51 16.41
CA ARG A 598 -36.69 17.32 15.55
C ARG A 598 -35.60 16.34 15.89
N ALA A 599 -35.96 15.10 16.19
CA ALA A 599 -35.00 14.03 16.53
C ALA A 599 -34.03 13.78 15.37
N GLU A 600 -34.52 13.74 14.13
CA GLU A 600 -33.74 13.46 12.93
C GLU A 600 -32.65 14.54 12.65
N TRP A 601 -32.90 15.80 13.03
CA TRP A 601 -31.88 16.85 12.91
C TRP A 601 -30.72 16.62 13.90
N HIS A 602 -31.06 16.29 15.14
CA HIS A 602 -30.07 15.97 16.18
C HIS A 602 -29.31 14.69 15.85
N MET A 603 -29.97 13.70 15.27
CA MET A 603 -29.37 12.48 14.77
C MET A 603 -28.27 12.80 13.74
N ARG A 604 -28.58 13.56 12.67
CA ARG A 604 -27.61 13.93 11.64
C ARG A 604 -26.47 14.77 12.20
N MET A 605 -26.75 15.75 13.08
CA MET A 605 -25.68 16.50 13.76
C MET A 605 -24.76 15.61 14.59
N ALA A 606 -25.33 14.58 15.24
CA ALA A 606 -24.54 13.61 15.99
C ALA A 606 -23.65 12.75 15.06
N TYR A 607 -24.19 12.25 13.95
CA TYR A 607 -23.43 11.49 12.97
C TYR A 607 -22.30 12.33 12.35
N GLY A 608 -22.58 13.55 11.92
CA GLY A 608 -21.56 14.43 11.36
C GLY A 608 -20.36 14.63 12.27
N TYR A 609 -20.58 14.81 13.58
CA TYR A 609 -19.49 14.95 14.56
C TYR A 609 -18.87 13.63 14.99
N GLN A 610 -19.64 12.54 15.02
CA GLN A 610 -19.14 11.22 15.41
C GLN A 610 -18.00 10.74 14.51
N TYR A 611 -18.10 10.98 13.21
CA TYR A 611 -17.11 10.56 12.22
C TYR A 611 -16.00 11.59 11.98
N LEU A 612 -16.04 12.77 12.60
CA LEU A 612 -14.93 13.70 12.62
C LEU A 612 -13.92 13.34 13.69
N THR A 613 -12.80 12.75 13.27
CA THR A 613 -11.73 12.32 14.16
C THR A 613 -11.24 13.46 15.04
N GLY A 614 -11.31 13.27 16.37
CA GLY A 614 -10.89 14.26 17.35
C GLY A 614 -12.00 15.27 17.76
N GLU A 615 -13.19 15.19 17.16
CA GLU A 615 -14.34 16.06 17.49
C GLU A 615 -15.55 15.28 18.04
N GLU A 616 -15.40 13.99 18.33
CA GLU A 616 -16.45 13.07 18.77
C GLU A 616 -17.21 13.54 20.00
N GLU A 617 -16.55 14.29 20.89
CA GLU A 617 -17.19 14.86 22.07
C GLU A 617 -18.32 15.84 21.73
N LYS A 618 -18.30 16.45 20.53
CA LYS A 618 -19.34 17.36 20.07
C LYS A 618 -20.61 16.63 19.63
N ALA A 619 -20.53 15.35 19.26
CA ALA A 619 -21.67 14.50 18.94
C ALA A 619 -22.55 14.21 20.17
N ILE A 620 -21.95 14.02 21.34
CA ILE A 620 -22.63 13.58 22.56
C ILE A 620 -23.84 14.44 22.96
N PRO A 621 -23.79 15.79 22.99
CA PRO A 621 -24.94 16.60 23.34
C PRO A 621 -26.11 16.47 22.32
N TYR A 622 -25.80 16.32 21.02
CA TYR A 622 -26.82 16.09 20.00
C TYR A 622 -27.45 14.71 20.15
N ALA A 623 -26.66 13.66 20.31
CA ALA A 623 -27.17 12.30 20.53
C ALA A 623 -28.02 12.20 21.80
N ARG A 624 -27.67 12.91 22.89
CA ARG A 624 -28.50 12.98 24.09
C ARG A 624 -29.84 13.68 23.86
N THR A 625 -29.89 14.73 23.05
CA THR A 625 -31.12 15.40 22.69
C THR A 625 -31.96 14.53 21.78
N TRP A 626 -31.36 13.85 20.81
CA TRP A 626 -32.00 12.86 19.98
C TRP A 626 -32.69 11.78 20.81
N ALA A 627 -31.98 11.11 21.73
CA ALA A 627 -32.56 10.13 22.67
C ALA A 627 -33.70 10.65 23.55
N GLN A 628 -33.75 11.96 23.80
CA GLN A 628 -34.85 12.58 24.54
C GLN A 628 -36.09 12.85 23.67
N LEU A 629 -35.87 13.22 22.39
CA LEU A 629 -36.93 13.51 21.44
C LEU A 629 -37.53 12.24 20.84
N ASP A 630 -36.71 11.19 20.68
CA ASP A 630 -37.13 9.86 20.27
C ASP A 630 -36.57 8.79 21.22
N PRO A 631 -37.30 8.49 22.31
CA PRO A 631 -36.86 7.50 23.29
C PRO A 631 -36.98 6.05 22.83
N GLU A 632 -37.68 5.78 21.72
CA GLU A 632 -37.84 4.42 21.15
C GLU A 632 -36.69 4.09 20.18
N ASP A 633 -35.87 5.08 19.79
CA ASP A 633 -34.71 4.90 18.95
C ASP A 633 -33.56 4.28 19.75
N GLU A 634 -33.05 3.15 19.27
CA GLU A 634 -31.99 2.36 19.93
C GLU A 634 -30.58 2.82 19.56
N ASP A 635 -30.40 3.67 18.53
CA ASP A 635 -29.10 4.09 18.00
C ASP A 635 -28.49 5.25 18.79
N ALA A 636 -29.31 6.19 19.24
CA ALA A 636 -28.84 7.34 20.00
C ALA A 636 -27.99 6.94 21.23
N PRO A 637 -28.37 5.93 22.07
CA PRO A 637 -27.52 5.42 23.14
C PRO A 637 -26.20 4.80 22.65
N CYS A 638 -26.19 4.21 21.46
CA CYS A 638 -25.00 3.61 20.85
C CYS A 638 -23.99 4.69 20.47
N VAL A 639 -24.46 5.76 19.78
CA VAL A 639 -23.63 6.92 19.42
C VAL A 639 -22.97 7.52 20.65
N ILE A 640 -23.75 7.72 21.72
CA ILE A 640 -23.23 8.29 22.97
C ILE A 640 -22.07 7.43 23.51
N ARG A 641 -22.30 6.10 23.64
CA ARG A 641 -21.27 5.18 24.15
C ARG A 641 -20.02 5.17 23.31
N GLU A 642 -20.16 5.13 21.97
CA GLU A 642 -19.02 5.14 21.07
C GLU A 642 -18.22 6.43 21.14
N CYS A 643 -18.89 7.57 21.14
CA CYS A 643 -18.21 8.84 21.28
C CYS A 643 -17.55 8.97 22.67
N GLU A 644 -18.17 8.52 23.75
CA GLU A 644 -17.57 8.51 25.08
C GLU A 644 -16.33 7.58 25.14
N LYS A 645 -16.39 6.37 24.51
CA LYS A 645 -15.24 5.47 24.36
C LYS A 645 -14.09 6.13 23.56
N ALA A 646 -14.40 6.84 22.46
CA ALA A 646 -13.40 7.52 21.65
C ALA A 646 -12.70 8.66 22.42
N VAL A 647 -13.47 9.46 23.17
CA VAL A 647 -12.93 10.51 24.02
C VAL A 647 -12.05 9.93 25.14
N GLU A 648 -12.49 8.82 25.77
CA GLU A 648 -11.71 8.13 26.81
C GLU A 648 -10.40 7.56 26.24
N ALA A 649 -10.45 6.93 25.05
CA ALA A 649 -9.26 6.40 24.39
C ALA A 649 -8.27 7.53 24.03
N ARG A 650 -8.76 8.65 23.50
CA ARG A 650 -7.94 9.85 23.23
C ARG A 650 -7.31 10.39 24.49
N CYS A 651 -8.04 10.47 25.60
CA CYS A 651 -7.48 10.90 26.89
C CYS A 651 -6.38 9.97 27.40
N LYS A 652 -6.48 8.65 27.13
CA LYS A 652 -5.44 7.68 27.48
C LYS A 652 -4.21 7.74 26.55
N ASN A 653 -4.35 8.32 25.37
CA ASN A 653 -3.32 8.47 24.35
C ASN A 653 -2.78 9.92 24.27
N ASP A 654 -2.61 10.58 25.42
CA ASP A 654 -2.05 11.94 25.57
C ASP A 654 -2.74 13.03 24.70
N GLY A 655 -4.02 12.78 24.34
CA GLY A 655 -4.82 13.71 23.54
C GLY A 655 -4.80 13.45 22.03
N GLU A 656 -3.98 12.52 21.56
CA GLU A 656 -3.98 12.13 20.15
C GLU A 656 -5.20 11.27 19.80
N PRO A 657 -5.80 11.46 18.62
CA PRO A 657 -6.91 10.64 18.16
C PRO A 657 -6.50 9.17 18.03
N VAL A 658 -7.34 8.27 18.50
CA VAL A 658 -7.16 6.82 18.32
C VAL A 658 -7.93 6.39 17.06
N ASP A 659 -7.25 5.70 16.14
CA ASP A 659 -7.84 5.23 14.89
C ASP A 659 -8.96 4.20 15.15
N ARG A 660 -10.15 4.42 14.58
CA ARG A 660 -11.36 3.61 14.78
C ARG A 660 -11.46 2.44 13.79
N LYS A 661 -10.46 1.60 13.72
CA LYS A 661 -10.42 0.46 12.78
C LYS A 661 -11.51 -0.61 13.00
N GLY A 662 -12.17 -0.62 14.17
CA GLY A 662 -13.24 -1.58 14.48
C GLY A 662 -14.54 -1.38 13.69
N VAL A 663 -14.81 -0.17 13.21
CA VAL A 663 -16.05 0.14 12.47
C VAL A 663 -16.06 -0.53 11.09
N PHE A 664 -14.95 -0.54 10.38
CA PHE A 664 -14.84 -1.14 9.04
C PHE A 664 -14.97 -2.67 9.06
N LEU A 665 -14.39 -3.33 10.07
CA LEU A 665 -14.52 -4.77 10.23
C LEU A 665 -15.99 -5.18 10.51
N GLY A 666 -16.72 -4.37 11.28
CA GLY A 666 -18.14 -4.53 11.52
C GLY A 666 -18.99 -4.50 10.23
N PHE A 667 -18.64 -3.63 9.29
CA PHE A 667 -19.30 -3.51 7.99
C PHE A 667 -19.16 -4.77 7.12
N VAL A 668 -17.95 -5.27 6.96
CA VAL A 668 -17.65 -6.46 6.14
C VAL A 668 -18.36 -7.69 6.73
N LEU A 669 -18.42 -7.79 8.05
CA LEU A 669 -19.11 -8.90 8.73
C LEU A 669 -20.64 -8.81 8.63
N LEU A 670 -21.21 -7.59 8.65
CA LEU A 670 -22.64 -7.35 8.45
C LEU A 670 -23.09 -7.70 7.02
N GLU A 671 -22.29 -7.33 6.02
CA GLU A 671 -22.56 -7.66 4.63
C GLU A 671 -22.55 -9.19 4.42
N LYS A 672 -21.58 -9.92 5.00
CA LYS A 672 -21.56 -11.39 5.02
C LYS A 672 -22.79 -11.99 5.70
N ALA A 673 -23.30 -11.40 6.75
CA ALA A 673 -24.51 -11.83 7.46
C ALA A 673 -25.81 -11.40 6.76
N HIS A 674 -25.76 -10.78 5.57
CA HIS A 674 -26.92 -10.23 4.86
C HIS A 674 -27.78 -9.32 5.76
N TRP A 675 -27.12 -8.45 6.54
CA TRP A 675 -27.73 -7.48 7.45
C TRP A 675 -28.64 -8.10 8.54
N ASP A 676 -28.49 -9.40 8.83
CA ASP A 676 -29.22 -10.07 9.92
C ASP A 676 -28.37 -10.07 11.20
N LYS A 677 -28.73 -9.21 12.15
CA LYS A 677 -28.09 -9.06 13.46
C LYS A 677 -27.98 -10.37 14.23
N GLY A 678 -29.05 -11.16 14.22
CA GLY A 678 -29.07 -12.44 14.93
C GLY A 678 -28.11 -13.45 14.31
N ARG A 679 -28.02 -13.45 12.99
CA ARG A 679 -27.06 -14.25 12.23
C ARG A 679 -25.63 -13.77 12.46
N LEU A 680 -25.37 -12.46 12.39
CA LEU A 680 -24.04 -11.90 12.67
C LEU A 680 -23.54 -12.29 14.08
N ILE A 681 -24.37 -12.12 15.13
CA ILE A 681 -23.99 -12.50 16.49
C ILE A 681 -23.75 -14.02 16.61
N ALA A 682 -24.55 -14.84 15.91
CA ALA A 682 -24.37 -16.27 15.89
C ALA A 682 -23.09 -16.70 15.17
N ASP A 683 -22.78 -16.06 14.03
CA ASP A 683 -21.59 -16.32 13.23
C ASP A 683 -20.32 -15.86 13.97
N LEU A 684 -20.31 -14.67 14.59
CA LEU A 684 -19.23 -14.19 15.45
C LEU A 684 -18.95 -15.15 16.61
N LYS A 685 -19.99 -15.76 17.19
CA LYS A 685 -19.81 -16.75 18.26
C LYS A 685 -19.36 -18.11 17.73
N ALA A 686 -19.93 -18.58 16.63
CA ALA A 686 -19.67 -19.91 16.09
C ALA A 686 -18.32 -20.02 15.39
N GLU A 687 -17.96 -18.99 14.62
CA GLU A 687 -16.75 -18.99 13.78
C GLU A 687 -15.53 -18.41 14.48
N TRP A 688 -15.74 -17.43 15.36
CA TRP A 688 -14.64 -16.63 15.94
C TRP A 688 -14.58 -16.71 17.48
N ASP A 689 -15.49 -17.44 18.12
CA ASP A 689 -15.70 -17.51 19.59
C ASP A 689 -15.81 -16.13 20.26
N ILE A 690 -16.26 -15.12 19.52
CA ILE A 690 -16.47 -13.77 20.03
C ILE A 690 -17.84 -13.73 20.69
N ASP A 691 -17.85 -13.54 22.02
CA ASP A 691 -19.06 -13.21 22.76
C ASP A 691 -19.29 -11.70 22.72
N VAL A 692 -20.24 -11.28 21.89
CA VAL A 692 -20.63 -9.86 21.85
C VAL A 692 -21.27 -9.49 23.19
N PRO A 693 -20.74 -8.50 23.94
CA PRO A 693 -21.34 -8.04 25.18
C PRO A 693 -22.81 -7.66 24.99
N GLU A 694 -23.66 -7.89 25.98
CA GLU A 694 -25.09 -7.59 25.88
C GLU A 694 -25.36 -6.12 25.57
N GLU A 695 -24.52 -5.22 26.09
CA GLU A 695 -24.54 -3.77 25.86
C GLU A 695 -24.11 -3.33 24.47
N ASP A 696 -23.37 -4.17 23.74
CA ASP A 696 -22.88 -3.89 22.39
C ASP A 696 -23.69 -4.62 21.30
N LYS A 697 -24.60 -5.54 21.67
CA LYS A 697 -25.46 -6.26 20.72
C LYS A 697 -26.37 -5.34 19.91
N ASP A 698 -26.79 -4.24 20.51
CA ASP A 698 -27.65 -3.26 19.84
C ASP A 698 -26.85 -2.26 18.98
N CYS A 699 -25.54 -2.13 19.21
CA CYS A 699 -24.65 -1.26 18.44
C CYS A 699 -24.10 -1.89 17.15
N LEU A 700 -24.28 -3.20 16.93
CA LEU A 700 -23.78 -3.90 15.75
C LEU A 700 -24.48 -3.53 14.44
N LEU A 701 -25.66 -2.92 14.50
CA LEU A 701 -26.42 -2.45 13.31
C LEU A 701 -26.35 -0.94 13.10
N TYR A 702 -25.57 -0.25 13.91
CA TYR A 702 -25.48 1.20 13.87
C TYR A 702 -25.14 1.77 12.48
N THR A 703 -24.43 0.99 11.66
CA THR A 703 -24.06 1.34 10.31
C THR A 703 -25.15 1.07 9.26
N SER A 704 -26.14 0.18 9.54
CA SER A 704 -27.21 -0.12 8.59
C SER A 704 -28.27 0.99 8.52
N ASP A 705 -28.56 1.63 9.65
CA ASP A 705 -29.58 2.69 9.69
C ASP A 705 -29.05 4.07 9.27
N ALA A 706 -27.73 4.21 9.09
CA ALA A 706 -27.18 5.33 8.34
C ALA A 706 -27.45 5.20 6.82
N ALA A 707 -27.76 3.98 6.35
CA ALA A 707 -28.18 3.67 4.98
C ALA A 707 -29.72 3.72 4.79
N ASP A 708 -30.54 3.48 5.84
CA ASP A 708 -31.98 3.75 5.84
C ASP A 708 -32.26 5.20 6.31
#